data_f94b8073d597667cb51c1b3055fc659c
#
_entry.id   f94b8073d597667cb51c1b3055fc659c
#
_cell.length_a   1.000
_cell.length_b   1.000
_cell.length_c   1.000
_cell.angle_alpha   90.00
_cell.angle_beta   90.00
_cell.angle_gamma   90.00
#
_symmetry.space_group_name_H-M   'P 1'
#
loop_
_entity.id
_entity.type
_entity.pdbx_description
1 polymer ?
#
loop_
_entity_poly.entity_id
_entity_poly.type
_entity_poly.pdbx_seq_one_letter_code
_entity_poly.pdbx_strand_id
1 'polypeptide(L)'
;MNRLATAFILCTAFVSSATAQVVDKADVTLSFDLSQEGHRFQPTWGLDQAWISEQNLRKGLNHMGRENVGIGRSCFRTKNALVNDSVLPSDATTYLRRRANIFNIVSDSLPLVLTADQEAGSDAYFVVNKSADVNHWAANINSHVHWMQQNTKHPVIGVSPFNEPDYWTTEEGATEAKQVQVAKILREQYPRMDSVNIVGGNTLNDDKALSWYTTGKQYYDWGNTHQLAGSFANFASFFQQLKKDGKVGYADEMHNVGEAMVGLEYGMTVGIWWGFDSRARGEFCDISRHGERLAYGEHRNNWTAASIYRHDDGRVKAFIGSSERQAMTTSYQFVSLDRDVYFDGEGPLRQFRMEMPGGTGYQNGQTNAERVIDITWGEDVPPTVITAGTYKLVNKATGNVAAVSSDNVVMQKYTGAKAQQWNVALCSPRIGGDYSFYDFAVATNGRTRMDVLNYSTQDGASVIAYTPSGNPTSNQQWYLQYAGDGYYYVRNRESALFLAAFSSNTANGINVVQRTMPTDAEARERLLWRLLPSNVTYETEAPAQPQGLLAEAQSGSVKLSWETGTEADLDGYMVLRAEQGQDEWNTIARHASSPYTDNTTQPGHAYTYKVKAIDLAQNMSEASAAIQVSTSADHDLVAHWTLDGTLQDQTENLRHAQAAVSDVEYTDGHQPGRQSAFFRLNQYIQLPTNVVQGDQLTVSMWVKVISSKSWQRLFDFGHDTDHYVFLTSSNSSSRISLGVKAGGDEQVLASTTRLPSMQWKHIVVTLKPGEAAIYMDGEQIAHSDALDYTPGDIKPVLNYLGRSQFNADPYFTGYMDDVRIYNYALSASDVAALYDETSGVERIEADSKAPDAVYSLDGKRQEQPRKGLNIINGKVRAISSESAR
;
A
#
# COMPACT_ATOMS: atom_id res chain seq x y z
N MET A 1 4.10 -60.66 -17.87
CA MET A 1 2.90 -59.88 -17.59
C MET A 1 3.35 -58.76 -16.66
N ASN A 2 3.91 -57.70 -17.25
CA ASN A 2 4.30 -56.49 -16.49
C ASN A 2 3.31 -55.37 -16.85
N ARG A 3 2.61 -54.88 -15.87
CA ARG A 3 1.80 -53.66 -15.98
C ARG A 3 2.69 -52.46 -15.68
N LEU A 4 3.02 -51.66 -16.65
CA LEU A 4 3.48 -50.29 -16.46
C LEU A 4 2.33 -49.46 -15.87
N ALA A 5 2.53 -48.96 -14.68
CA ALA A 5 1.73 -47.91 -14.12
C ALA A 5 2.34 -46.56 -14.60
N THR A 6 1.69 -45.93 -15.52
CA THR A 6 2.00 -44.56 -15.93
C THR A 6 1.43 -43.65 -14.85
N ALA A 7 2.30 -43.07 -14.03
CA ALA A 7 1.92 -42.04 -13.09
C ALA A 7 1.75 -40.73 -13.90
N PHE A 8 0.50 -40.34 -14.10
CA PHE A 8 0.18 -38.97 -14.47
C PHE A 8 0.50 -38.09 -13.26
N ILE A 9 1.62 -37.39 -13.31
CA ILE A 9 1.85 -36.24 -12.45
C ILE A 9 1.03 -35.10 -13.06
N LEU A 10 -0.16 -34.87 -12.50
CA LEU A 10 -0.88 -33.62 -12.72
C LEU A 10 0.00 -32.52 -12.11
N CYS A 11 0.73 -31.81 -12.93
CA CYS A 11 1.20 -30.47 -12.62
C CYS A 11 -0.06 -29.57 -12.59
N THR A 12 -0.71 -29.46 -11.46
CA THR A 12 -1.60 -28.35 -11.19
C THR A 12 -0.69 -27.13 -11.01
N ALA A 13 -0.41 -26.42 -12.12
CA ALA A 13 -0.07 -25.02 -12.04
C ALA A 13 -1.28 -24.35 -11.36
N PHE A 14 -1.13 -23.99 -10.10
CA PHE A 14 -2.06 -23.08 -9.46
C PHE A 14 -1.91 -21.76 -10.20
N VAL A 15 -2.78 -21.53 -11.17
CA VAL A 15 -3.20 -20.19 -11.49
C VAL A 15 -3.87 -19.71 -10.20
N SER A 16 -3.12 -19.15 -9.30
CA SER A 16 -3.69 -18.27 -8.30
C SER A 16 -4.17 -17.04 -9.07
N SER A 17 -5.44 -17.07 -9.53
CA SER A 17 -6.18 -15.81 -9.39
C SER A 17 -5.81 -15.39 -7.98
N ALA A 18 -5.08 -14.32 -7.81
CA ALA A 18 -4.80 -13.76 -6.51
C ALA A 18 -6.16 -13.42 -5.92
N THR A 19 -6.74 -14.41 -5.23
CA THR A 19 -7.87 -14.18 -4.36
C THR A 19 -7.25 -13.35 -3.27
N ALA A 20 -7.42 -12.03 -3.39
CA ALA A 20 -7.03 -11.12 -2.32
C ALA A 20 -7.53 -11.78 -1.04
N GLN A 21 -6.61 -12.14 -0.16
CA GLN A 21 -6.97 -12.80 1.08
C GLN A 21 -7.82 -11.80 1.84
N VAL A 22 -9.14 -12.02 1.83
CA VAL A 22 -10.09 -11.17 2.54
C VAL A 22 -9.87 -11.40 4.03
N VAL A 23 -9.11 -10.50 4.64
CA VAL A 23 -8.67 -10.57 6.02
C VAL A 23 -9.44 -9.55 6.85
N ASP A 24 -9.43 -9.69 8.16
CA ASP A 24 -10.04 -8.75 9.10
C ASP A 24 -9.67 -7.28 8.81
N LYS A 25 -10.37 -6.33 9.42
CA LYS A 25 -10.22 -4.87 9.16
C LYS A 25 -8.76 -4.44 9.21
N ALA A 26 -8.32 -3.66 8.23
CA ALA A 26 -7.05 -2.96 8.31
C ALA A 26 -7.12 -1.84 9.36
N ASP A 27 -6.02 -1.58 10.04
CA ASP A 27 -5.95 -0.48 11.02
C ASP A 27 -6.02 0.88 10.29
N VAL A 28 -5.40 0.97 9.11
CA VAL A 28 -5.36 2.19 8.29
C VAL A 28 -5.64 1.85 6.83
N THR A 29 -6.52 2.60 6.19
CA THR A 29 -6.80 2.53 4.76
C THR A 29 -6.29 3.79 4.08
N LEU A 30 -5.54 3.64 2.98
CA LEU A 30 -5.09 4.71 2.11
C LEU A 30 -5.72 4.53 0.74
N SER A 31 -6.59 5.44 0.38
CA SER A 31 -7.19 5.50 -0.96
C SER A 31 -6.43 6.49 -1.82
N PHE A 32 -6.14 6.15 -3.07
CA PHE A 32 -5.44 7.00 -4.04
C PHE A 32 -6.10 6.93 -5.41
N ASP A 33 -5.98 8.03 -6.13
CA ASP A 33 -6.52 8.20 -7.49
C ASP A 33 -5.39 8.71 -8.40
N LEU A 34 -4.97 7.88 -9.35
CA LEU A 34 -3.89 8.20 -10.27
C LEU A 34 -4.27 9.28 -11.29
N SER A 35 -5.55 9.59 -11.43
CA SER A 35 -6.04 10.68 -12.30
C SER A 35 -5.98 12.06 -11.63
N GLN A 36 -5.78 12.12 -10.31
CA GLN A 36 -5.77 13.36 -9.54
C GLN A 36 -4.35 13.87 -9.31
N GLU A 37 -4.21 15.20 -9.15
CA GLU A 37 -2.96 15.82 -8.70
C GLU A 37 -2.77 15.60 -7.20
N GLY A 38 -1.52 15.37 -6.79
CA GLY A 38 -1.14 15.16 -5.41
C GLY A 38 -0.54 16.42 -4.75
N HIS A 39 -0.13 16.28 -3.50
CA HIS A 39 0.53 17.35 -2.76
C HIS A 39 2.06 17.30 -2.94
N ARG A 40 2.71 18.44 -3.26
CA ARG A 40 4.15 18.57 -3.44
C ARG A 40 4.80 19.19 -2.22
N PHE A 41 5.79 18.49 -1.63
CA PHE A 41 6.54 18.97 -0.46
C PHE A 41 7.87 19.64 -0.82
N GLN A 42 8.64 19.09 -1.74
CA GLN A 42 9.98 19.53 -2.15
C GLN A 42 10.99 19.66 -0.98
N PRO A 43 11.19 18.64 -0.15
CA PRO A 43 12.10 18.69 0.98
C PRO A 43 13.57 18.81 0.55
N THR A 44 14.40 19.30 1.48
CA THR A 44 15.85 19.18 1.37
C THR A 44 16.31 17.98 2.19
N TRP A 45 16.91 16.99 1.53
CA TRP A 45 17.46 15.80 2.17
C TRP A 45 18.96 15.91 2.37
N GLY A 46 19.47 15.24 3.36
CA GLY A 46 20.88 15.26 3.70
C GLY A 46 21.40 14.01 4.37
N LEU A 47 22.70 14.00 4.61
CA LEU A 47 23.45 12.90 5.19
C LEU A 47 24.17 13.35 6.48
N ASP A 48 24.07 12.53 7.53
CA ASP A 48 24.78 12.73 8.77
C ASP A 48 26.17 12.09 8.74
N GLN A 49 27.07 12.65 9.50
CA GLN A 49 28.46 12.21 9.58
C GLN A 49 28.94 11.89 11.02
N ALA A 50 28.05 11.84 12.02
CA ALA A 50 28.49 11.67 13.41
C ALA A 50 29.32 10.40 13.65
N TRP A 51 28.93 9.27 13.10
CA TRP A 51 29.57 7.96 13.26
C TRP A 51 30.19 7.41 11.98
N ILE A 52 30.43 8.21 10.96
CA ILE A 52 30.43 7.72 9.60
C ILE A 52 31.79 7.75 8.93
N SER A 53 32.08 6.67 8.20
CA SER A 53 33.17 6.54 7.25
C SER A 53 32.77 7.07 5.87
N GLU A 54 33.73 7.35 5.01
CA GLU A 54 33.51 7.66 3.60
C GLU A 54 32.68 6.58 2.90
N GLN A 55 32.85 5.32 3.27
CA GLN A 55 32.09 4.20 2.70
C GLN A 55 30.58 4.34 2.97
N ASN A 56 30.19 4.71 4.18
CA ASN A 56 28.77 4.90 4.52
C ASN A 56 28.16 6.08 3.76
N LEU A 57 28.90 7.19 3.57
CA LEU A 57 28.44 8.30 2.75
C LEU A 57 28.26 7.90 1.27
N ARG A 58 29.19 7.10 0.73
CA ARG A 58 29.06 6.54 -0.63
C ARG A 58 27.83 5.66 -0.76
N LYS A 59 27.55 4.83 0.23
CA LYS A 59 26.34 4.02 0.31
C LYS A 59 25.09 4.91 0.27
N GLY A 60 25.03 5.94 1.09
CA GLY A 60 23.93 6.92 1.10
C GLY A 60 23.72 7.59 -0.26
N LEU A 61 24.80 8.05 -0.89
CA LEU A 61 24.76 8.65 -2.21
C LEU A 61 24.24 7.70 -3.30
N ASN A 62 24.63 6.44 -3.23
CA ASN A 62 24.19 5.45 -4.21
C ASN A 62 22.71 5.09 -4.08
N HIS A 63 22.15 5.13 -2.85
CA HIS A 63 20.73 4.91 -2.60
C HIS A 63 19.88 6.13 -2.90
N MET A 64 20.32 7.33 -2.49
CA MET A 64 19.53 8.55 -2.60
C MET A 64 19.63 9.22 -4.00
N GLY A 65 20.75 9.01 -4.69
CA GLY A 65 21.15 9.88 -5.80
C GLY A 65 21.86 11.15 -5.30
N ARG A 66 22.95 11.50 -5.95
CA ARG A 66 23.77 12.68 -5.56
C ARG A 66 22.95 13.98 -5.62
N GLU A 67 22.07 14.11 -6.60
CA GLU A 67 21.18 15.24 -6.87
C GLU A 67 20.17 15.47 -5.75
N ASN A 68 19.87 14.45 -4.96
CA ASN A 68 18.93 14.52 -3.85
C ASN A 68 19.58 14.95 -2.53
N VAL A 69 20.91 14.98 -2.46
CA VAL A 69 21.65 15.40 -1.25
C VAL A 69 21.95 16.89 -1.31
N GLY A 70 21.14 17.70 -0.62
CA GLY A 70 21.28 19.17 -0.60
C GLY A 70 22.00 19.73 0.63
N ILE A 71 22.25 18.92 1.66
CA ILE A 71 22.81 19.36 2.95
C ILE A 71 23.59 18.25 3.63
N GLY A 72 24.54 18.60 4.47
CA GLY A 72 25.25 17.67 5.35
C GLY A 72 25.23 18.14 6.81
N ARG A 73 25.25 17.21 7.73
CA ARG A 73 25.43 17.49 9.16
C ARG A 73 26.78 16.98 9.63
N SER A 74 27.46 17.78 10.43
CA SER A 74 28.72 17.38 11.07
C SER A 74 28.73 17.79 12.54
N CYS A 75 28.81 16.80 13.43
CA CYS A 75 29.01 17.07 14.84
C CYS A 75 30.48 17.45 15.10
N PHE A 76 30.69 18.33 16.04
CA PHE A 76 32.02 18.64 16.59
C PHE A 76 31.97 18.53 18.11
N ARG A 77 33.15 18.22 18.69
CA ARG A 77 33.24 17.88 20.11
C ARG A 77 33.68 19.07 20.95
N THR A 78 33.18 19.14 22.17
CA THR A 78 33.56 20.13 23.17
C THR A 78 34.56 19.54 24.16
N LYS A 79 35.61 18.92 23.65
CA LYS A 79 36.60 18.18 24.50
C LYS A 79 37.72 19.03 25.02
N ASN A 80 38.29 19.88 24.20
CA ASN A 80 39.48 20.66 24.52
C ASN A 80 39.18 22.15 24.51
N ALA A 81 39.71 22.87 25.50
CA ALA A 81 39.60 24.31 25.61
C ALA A 81 40.16 25.04 24.37
N LEU A 82 39.59 26.17 24.03
CA LEU A 82 40.13 27.06 23.01
C LEU A 82 41.45 27.67 23.46
N VAL A 83 42.38 27.81 22.53
CA VAL A 83 43.62 28.56 22.78
C VAL A 83 43.30 30.06 22.78
N ASN A 84 43.58 30.72 23.91
CA ASN A 84 43.22 32.15 24.12
C ASN A 84 41.73 32.46 23.85
N ASP A 85 40.84 31.55 24.22
CA ASP A 85 39.37 31.65 24.11
C ASP A 85 38.84 31.94 22.70
N SER A 86 39.63 31.74 21.67
CA SER A 86 39.22 32.08 20.28
C SER A 86 39.78 31.19 19.19
N VAL A 87 40.84 30.43 19.46
CA VAL A 87 41.53 29.61 18.47
C VAL A 87 41.33 28.13 18.75
N LEU A 88 40.89 27.39 17.75
CA LEU A 88 40.72 25.94 17.84
C LEU A 88 42.07 25.23 18.05
N PRO A 89 42.20 24.28 18.96
CA PRO A 89 43.38 23.44 19.11
C PRO A 89 43.60 22.56 17.86
N SER A 90 44.80 22.07 17.68
CA SER A 90 45.25 21.35 16.46
C SER A 90 44.45 20.07 16.19
N ASP A 91 44.05 19.37 17.23
CA ASP A 91 43.24 18.15 17.13
C ASP A 91 41.79 18.46 16.65
N ALA A 92 41.16 19.54 17.12
CA ALA A 92 39.86 19.99 16.64
C ALA A 92 39.90 20.37 15.15
N THR A 93 40.92 21.11 14.73
CA THR A 93 41.09 21.50 13.31
C THR A 93 41.39 20.32 12.41
N THR A 94 42.15 19.33 12.90
CA THR A 94 42.43 18.07 12.17
C THR A 94 41.12 17.26 12.01
N TYR A 95 40.31 17.19 13.04
CA TYR A 95 39.05 16.51 13.05
C TYR A 95 38.04 17.16 12.07
N LEU A 96 37.89 18.49 12.10
CA LEU A 96 37.04 19.24 11.18
C LEU A 96 37.46 19.07 9.73
N ARG A 97 38.76 19.17 9.43
CA ARG A 97 39.29 18.98 8.09
C ARG A 97 38.97 17.61 7.54
N ARG A 98 39.13 16.56 8.34
CA ARG A 98 38.78 15.19 7.95
C ARG A 98 37.29 15.07 7.61
N ARG A 99 36.44 15.66 8.42
CA ARG A 99 34.97 15.60 8.21
C ARG A 99 34.54 16.40 6.98
N ALA A 100 35.05 17.60 6.81
CA ALA A 100 34.76 18.39 5.62
C ALA A 100 35.19 17.66 4.33
N ASN A 101 36.44 17.09 4.35
CA ASN A 101 36.93 16.36 3.18
C ASN A 101 36.08 15.14 2.79
N ILE A 102 35.44 14.46 3.73
CA ILE A 102 34.57 13.34 3.43
C ILE A 102 33.32 13.82 2.65
N PHE A 103 32.77 14.99 2.98
CA PHE A 103 31.67 15.56 2.23
C PHE A 103 31.99 15.96 0.78
N ASN A 104 33.29 16.09 0.44
CA ASN A 104 33.71 16.34 -0.94
C ASN A 104 33.32 15.23 -1.91
N ILE A 105 32.97 14.03 -1.44
CA ILE A 105 32.40 12.96 -2.29
C ILE A 105 31.01 13.33 -2.84
N VAL A 106 30.29 14.20 -2.14
CA VAL A 106 29.01 14.77 -2.59
C VAL A 106 29.28 16.00 -3.46
N SER A 107 29.88 17.01 -2.85
CA SER A 107 30.29 18.27 -3.50
C SER A 107 31.31 18.96 -2.56
N ASP A 108 32.31 19.66 -3.11
CA ASP A 108 33.25 20.47 -2.33
C ASP A 108 32.61 21.77 -1.77
N SER A 109 31.37 22.05 -2.15
CA SER A 109 30.57 23.18 -1.71
C SER A 109 29.22 22.78 -1.09
N LEU A 110 29.09 21.54 -0.64
CA LEU A 110 27.87 21.09 0.06
C LEU A 110 27.61 21.96 1.29
N PRO A 111 26.42 22.55 1.45
CA PRO A 111 26.06 23.29 2.67
C PRO A 111 26.10 22.37 3.91
N LEU A 112 26.62 22.88 5.02
CA LEU A 112 26.73 22.10 6.25
C LEU A 112 26.01 22.77 7.42
N VAL A 113 25.40 21.94 8.28
CA VAL A 113 25.01 22.28 9.64
C VAL A 113 26.04 21.69 10.59
N LEU A 114 26.51 22.52 11.53
CA LEU A 114 27.42 22.09 12.57
C LEU A 114 26.65 21.90 13.88
N THR A 115 26.76 20.73 14.48
CA THR A 115 26.14 20.43 15.78
C THR A 115 27.20 20.30 16.86
N ALA A 116 27.06 21.09 17.94
CA ALA A 116 27.93 20.99 19.10
C ALA A 116 27.51 19.79 19.94
N ASP A 117 28.39 18.78 19.95
CA ASP A 117 28.18 17.55 20.70
C ASP A 117 29.05 17.55 21.96
N GLN A 118 28.46 17.15 23.10
CA GLN A 118 29.25 16.95 24.33
C GLN A 118 29.89 15.57 24.30
N GLU A 119 31.09 15.48 24.93
CA GLU A 119 31.62 14.18 25.30
C GLU A 119 31.51 13.99 26.82
N ALA A 120 31.18 12.78 27.25
CA ALA A 120 31.21 12.38 28.66
C ALA A 120 32.60 12.74 29.26
N GLY A 121 32.60 13.51 30.32
CA GLY A 121 33.84 14.04 30.89
C GLY A 121 34.38 15.27 30.18
N SER A 122 33.50 16.09 29.57
CA SER A 122 33.92 17.38 28.98
C SER A 122 34.77 18.19 29.91
N ASP A 123 35.79 18.88 29.34
CA ASP A 123 36.72 19.72 30.06
C ASP A 123 35.98 20.73 30.96
N ALA A 124 36.53 21.00 32.14
CA ALA A 124 36.08 22.03 33.05
C ALA A 124 35.97 23.43 32.43
N TYR A 125 36.55 23.65 31.28
CA TYR A 125 36.41 24.84 30.45
C TYR A 125 34.96 25.00 29.92
N PHE A 126 34.32 23.92 29.55
CA PHE A 126 32.95 23.95 29.00
C PHE A 126 31.86 23.68 30.03
N VAL A 127 32.18 22.95 31.10
CA VAL A 127 31.20 22.58 32.13
C VAL A 127 31.80 22.94 33.52
N VAL A 128 31.27 24.00 34.12
CA VAL A 128 31.71 24.48 35.40
C VAL A 128 30.65 24.21 36.46
N ASN A 129 31.01 23.51 37.53
CA ASN A 129 30.03 23.16 38.60
C ASN A 129 28.77 22.49 38.12
N LYS A 130 28.88 21.53 37.21
CA LYS A 130 27.74 20.82 36.58
C LYS A 130 26.79 21.73 35.81
N SER A 131 27.33 22.80 35.21
CA SER A 131 26.55 23.74 34.39
C SER A 131 27.36 24.15 33.18
N ALA A 132 26.77 24.10 31.97
CA ALA A 132 27.40 24.54 30.75
C ALA A 132 27.81 26.02 30.87
N ASP A 133 29.09 26.32 30.55
CA ASP A 133 29.60 27.70 30.45
C ASP A 133 29.18 28.25 29.07
N VAL A 134 28.17 29.08 29.06
CA VAL A 134 27.54 29.60 27.84
C VAL A 134 28.47 30.47 26.99
N ASN A 135 29.43 31.17 27.62
CA ASN A 135 30.36 32.01 26.90
C ASN A 135 31.42 31.15 26.17
N HIS A 136 31.95 30.14 26.84
CA HIS A 136 32.91 29.21 26.21
C HIS A 136 32.26 28.35 25.15
N TRP A 137 30.98 27.92 25.36
CA TRP A 137 30.20 27.21 24.34
C TRP A 137 29.99 28.07 23.09
N ALA A 138 29.53 29.31 23.23
CA ALA A 138 29.35 30.23 22.13
C ALA A 138 30.63 30.57 21.39
N ALA A 139 31.74 30.78 22.14
CA ALA A 139 33.08 31.00 21.56
C ALA A 139 33.56 29.79 20.75
N ASN A 140 33.31 28.58 21.27
CA ASN A 140 33.68 27.33 20.58
C ASN A 140 32.92 27.16 19.27
N ILE A 141 31.59 27.33 19.29
CA ILE A 141 30.77 27.28 18.09
C ILE A 141 31.24 28.32 17.04
N ASN A 142 31.39 29.56 17.47
CA ASN A 142 31.89 30.63 16.60
C ASN A 142 33.26 30.30 15.99
N SER A 143 34.16 29.72 16.75
CA SER A 143 35.51 29.35 16.30
C SER A 143 35.51 28.22 15.29
N HIS A 144 34.57 27.23 15.44
CA HIS A 144 34.36 26.17 14.47
C HIS A 144 33.81 26.72 13.16
N VAL A 145 32.77 27.58 13.20
CA VAL A 145 32.23 28.24 12.01
C VAL A 145 33.29 29.08 11.29
N HIS A 146 34.05 29.86 12.07
CA HIS A 146 35.15 30.68 11.51
C HIS A 146 36.18 29.83 10.78
N TRP A 147 36.63 28.76 11.42
CA TRP A 147 37.64 27.87 10.84
C TRP A 147 37.09 27.23 9.53
N MET A 148 35.87 26.73 9.52
CA MET A 148 35.24 26.14 8.33
C MET A 148 35.18 27.14 7.17
N GLN A 149 34.74 28.38 7.43
CA GLN A 149 34.65 29.45 6.42
C GLN A 149 35.99 29.82 5.83
N GLN A 150 37.08 29.71 6.60
CA GLN A 150 38.43 30.06 6.16
C GLN A 150 39.17 28.90 5.48
N ASN A 151 38.85 27.65 5.78
CA ASN A 151 39.65 26.49 5.41
C ASN A 151 38.94 25.49 4.50
N THR A 152 37.67 25.71 4.19
CA THR A 152 36.88 24.85 3.31
C THR A 152 36.04 25.67 2.33
N LYS A 153 35.47 25.02 1.31
CA LYS A 153 34.49 25.62 0.42
C LYS A 153 33.05 25.34 0.89
N HIS A 154 32.85 24.54 1.92
CA HIS A 154 31.54 24.20 2.45
C HIS A 154 30.92 25.38 3.19
N PRO A 155 29.82 25.96 2.72
CA PRO A 155 29.12 26.99 3.47
C PRO A 155 28.55 26.38 4.76
N VAL A 156 28.81 27.01 5.91
CA VAL A 156 28.10 26.67 7.15
C VAL A 156 26.83 27.50 7.17
N ILE A 157 25.69 26.80 6.97
CA ILE A 157 24.37 27.45 6.87
C ILE A 157 23.58 27.37 8.17
N GLY A 158 24.01 26.53 9.10
CA GLY A 158 23.34 26.39 10.39
C GLY A 158 24.26 25.86 11.48
N VAL A 159 23.94 26.18 12.72
CA VAL A 159 24.56 25.61 13.92
C VAL A 159 23.50 25.16 14.93
N SER A 160 23.71 24.00 15.52
CA SER A 160 22.95 23.53 16.68
C SER A 160 23.80 23.70 17.93
N PRO A 161 23.36 24.53 18.91
CA PRO A 161 24.13 24.77 20.12
C PRO A 161 24.41 23.53 20.98
N PHE A 162 23.49 22.58 20.97
CA PHE A 162 23.57 21.31 21.70
C PHE A 162 23.08 20.16 20.83
N ASN A 163 23.54 18.95 21.14
CA ASN A 163 23.01 17.70 20.62
C ASN A 163 22.37 16.90 21.75
N GLU A 164 21.10 16.49 21.60
CA GLU A 164 20.35 15.70 22.57
C GLU A 164 20.45 16.19 24.04
N PRO A 165 20.25 17.50 24.30
CA PRO A 165 20.51 18.06 25.62
C PRO A 165 19.57 17.55 26.71
N ASP A 166 18.42 17.00 26.37
CA ASP A 166 17.48 16.37 27.28
C ASP A 166 17.93 14.96 27.75
N TYR A 167 18.92 14.38 27.08
CA TYR A 167 19.55 13.11 27.47
C TYR A 167 20.80 13.30 28.34
N TRP A 168 21.35 14.52 28.39
CA TRP A 168 22.57 14.78 29.13
C TRP A 168 22.40 14.56 30.64
N THR A 169 23.43 14.05 31.25
CA THR A 169 23.47 13.86 32.69
C THR A 169 23.50 15.22 33.41
N THR A 170 23.15 15.21 34.69
CA THR A 170 23.25 16.42 35.54
C THR A 170 24.69 16.96 35.64
N GLU A 171 25.67 16.19 35.25
CA GLU A 171 27.09 16.58 35.27
C GLU A 171 27.49 17.38 34.03
N GLU A 172 26.75 17.28 32.93
CA GLU A 172 27.00 17.99 31.68
C GLU A 172 26.29 19.35 31.59
N GLY A 173 25.26 19.54 32.35
CA GLY A 173 24.69 20.84 32.68
C GLY A 173 23.92 21.61 31.60
N ALA A 174 23.45 20.91 30.53
CA ALA A 174 22.62 21.52 29.52
C ALA A 174 21.18 21.71 30.03
N THR A 175 20.63 22.89 29.80
CA THR A 175 19.20 23.21 30.10
C THR A 175 18.65 24.08 28.98
N GLU A 176 17.32 24.16 28.88
CA GLU A 176 16.64 25.07 27.92
C GLU A 176 17.17 26.50 28.04
N ALA A 177 17.27 27.02 29.27
CA ALA A 177 17.77 28.36 29.56
C ALA A 177 19.23 28.55 29.09
N LYS A 178 20.08 27.51 29.19
CA LYS A 178 21.47 27.55 28.70
C LYS A 178 21.52 27.58 27.20
N GLN A 179 20.69 26.78 26.49
CA GLN A 179 20.62 26.83 25.04
C GLN A 179 20.22 28.22 24.54
N VAL A 180 19.22 28.83 25.16
CA VAL A 180 18.77 30.19 24.87
C VAL A 180 19.90 31.21 25.10
N GLN A 181 20.66 31.11 26.20
CA GLN A 181 21.79 31.98 26.48
C GLN A 181 22.89 31.84 25.44
N VAL A 182 23.24 30.63 25.04
CA VAL A 182 24.23 30.41 23.97
C VAL A 182 23.75 31.04 22.67
N ALA A 183 22.50 30.78 22.25
CA ALA A 183 21.91 31.35 21.03
C ALA A 183 21.91 32.89 21.06
N LYS A 184 21.53 33.48 22.20
CA LYS A 184 21.60 34.94 22.40
C LYS A 184 23.00 35.48 22.25
N ILE A 185 24.00 34.88 22.90
CA ILE A 185 25.42 35.30 22.79
C ILE A 185 25.90 35.18 21.34
N LEU A 186 25.58 34.13 20.65
CA LEU A 186 25.90 33.93 19.24
C LEU A 186 25.36 35.10 18.38
N ARG A 187 24.13 35.52 18.60
CA ARG A 187 23.52 36.62 17.85
C ARG A 187 24.07 38.02 18.23
N GLU A 188 24.26 38.26 19.52
CA GLU A 188 24.60 39.61 20.00
C GLU A 188 26.12 39.91 19.93
N GLN A 189 26.99 38.88 20.00
CA GLN A 189 28.41 39.11 20.12
C GLN A 189 29.24 38.66 18.89
N TYR A 190 28.63 37.85 17.98
CA TYR A 190 29.39 37.30 16.86
C TYR A 190 28.74 37.65 15.51
N PRO A 191 29.09 38.76 14.85
CA PRO A 191 28.44 39.23 13.61
C PRO A 191 28.43 38.21 12.46
N ARG A 192 29.37 37.26 12.43
CA ARG A 192 29.32 36.18 11.42
C ARG A 192 28.12 35.28 11.53
N MET A 193 27.50 35.21 12.71
CA MET A 193 26.32 34.42 12.97
C MET A 193 25.03 35.04 12.40
N ASP A 194 25.06 36.28 11.91
CA ASP A 194 23.92 36.90 11.25
C ASP A 194 23.53 36.17 9.96
N SER A 195 24.49 35.50 9.32
CA SER A 195 24.28 34.71 8.10
C SER A 195 24.17 33.19 8.35
N VAL A 196 24.17 32.74 9.58
CA VAL A 196 24.11 31.33 9.97
C VAL A 196 22.87 31.08 10.80
N ASN A 197 22.05 30.11 10.38
CA ASN A 197 20.83 29.77 11.11
C ASN A 197 21.18 29.13 12.46
N ILE A 198 20.50 29.55 13.52
CA ILE A 198 20.59 28.90 14.84
C ILE A 198 19.45 27.92 14.99
N VAL A 199 19.80 26.67 15.26
CA VAL A 199 18.86 25.55 15.44
C VAL A 199 18.51 25.43 16.92
N GLY A 200 17.23 25.56 17.26
CA GLY A 200 16.71 25.38 18.62
C GLY A 200 16.17 23.97 18.85
N GLY A 201 16.20 23.51 20.08
CA GLY A 201 15.77 22.18 20.47
C GLY A 201 16.90 21.14 20.29
N ASN A 202 16.85 20.34 19.26
CA ASN A 202 17.73 19.20 19.01
C ASN A 202 17.65 18.14 20.13
N THR A 203 16.42 17.87 20.57
CA THR A 203 16.13 16.95 21.67
C THR A 203 16.12 15.50 21.19
N LEU A 204 16.56 14.55 22.02
CA LEU A 204 16.39 13.11 21.80
C LEU A 204 14.92 12.70 21.83
N ASN A 205 14.16 13.31 22.78
CA ASN A 205 12.74 13.06 22.95
C ASN A 205 11.88 14.15 22.32
N ASP A 206 10.97 13.80 21.49
CA ASP A 206 10.03 14.73 20.88
C ASP A 206 8.97 15.28 21.90
N ASP A 207 8.78 14.63 23.05
CA ASP A 207 7.92 15.15 24.12
C ASP A 207 8.53 16.36 24.84
N LYS A 208 9.82 16.62 24.67
CA LYS A 208 10.52 17.82 25.16
C LYS A 208 10.67 18.90 24.10
N ALA A 209 10.58 18.52 22.83
CA ALA A 209 10.92 19.36 21.69
C ALA A 209 10.22 20.73 21.70
N LEU A 210 8.91 20.74 21.94
CA LEU A 210 8.12 21.96 21.92
C LEU A 210 8.53 22.95 23.04
N SER A 211 8.85 22.46 24.24
CA SER A 211 9.33 23.27 25.36
C SER A 211 10.69 23.89 25.04
N TRP A 212 11.66 23.08 24.61
CA TRP A 212 13.00 23.54 24.25
C TRP A 212 13.00 24.56 23.11
N TYR A 213 12.13 24.39 22.11
CA TYR A 213 11.99 25.36 21.04
C TYR A 213 11.33 26.65 21.51
N THR A 214 10.16 26.57 22.18
CA THR A 214 9.35 27.76 22.53
C THR A 214 10.07 28.69 23.50
N THR A 215 10.84 28.16 24.42
CA THR A 215 11.61 28.93 25.41
C THR A 215 12.59 29.92 24.75
N GLY A 216 13.15 29.57 23.58
CA GLY A 216 14.15 30.40 22.87
C GLY A 216 13.80 30.79 21.45
N LYS A 217 12.55 30.61 20.99
CA LYS A 217 12.15 30.77 19.58
C LYS A 217 12.48 32.12 18.93
N GLN A 218 12.62 33.19 19.73
CA GLN A 218 13.03 34.50 19.23
C GLN A 218 14.48 34.55 18.75
N TYR A 219 15.33 33.61 19.18
CA TYR A 219 16.75 33.50 18.78
C TYR A 219 17.00 32.37 17.79
N TYR A 220 16.00 31.52 17.55
CA TYR A 220 16.12 30.38 16.65
C TYR A 220 15.53 30.68 15.26
N ASP A 221 16.18 30.22 14.21
CA ASP A 221 15.70 30.25 12.84
C ASP A 221 15.04 28.91 12.45
N TRP A 222 15.62 27.81 12.92
CA TRP A 222 15.18 26.46 12.72
C TRP A 222 14.85 25.79 14.04
N GLY A 223 13.96 24.81 14.01
CA GLY A 223 13.72 23.94 15.16
C GLY A 223 13.98 22.49 14.81
N ASN A 224 14.57 21.74 15.74
CA ASN A 224 14.97 20.35 15.56
C ASN A 224 14.53 19.46 16.73
N THR A 225 14.20 18.23 16.41
CA THR A 225 14.04 17.14 17.37
C THR A 225 14.31 15.80 16.70
N HIS A 226 14.82 14.84 17.46
CA HIS A 226 14.88 13.45 17.07
C HIS A 226 13.58 12.74 17.48
N GLN A 227 13.28 11.61 16.86
CA GLN A 227 12.13 10.79 17.17
C GLN A 227 12.57 9.44 17.78
N LEU A 228 13.50 9.49 18.72
CA LEU A 228 14.03 8.32 19.41
C LEU A 228 13.19 7.92 20.63
N ALA A 229 12.46 8.86 21.20
CA ALA A 229 11.47 8.64 22.24
C ALA A 229 10.38 9.74 22.15
N GLY A 230 9.27 9.55 22.86
CA GLY A 230 8.13 10.45 22.81
C GLY A 230 6.93 9.85 22.10
N SER A 231 6.39 10.52 21.08
CA SER A 231 5.25 10.02 20.29
C SER A 231 5.15 10.70 18.92
N PHE A 232 4.57 10.03 17.93
CA PHE A 232 4.26 10.68 16.64
C PHE A 232 3.31 11.89 16.80
N ALA A 233 2.48 11.92 17.84
CA ALA A 233 1.64 13.08 18.12
C ALA A 233 2.46 14.31 18.54
N ASN A 234 3.49 14.13 19.37
CA ASN A 234 4.39 15.22 19.77
C ASN A 234 5.27 15.66 18.60
N PHE A 235 5.80 14.71 17.83
CA PHE A 235 6.59 14.97 16.64
C PHE A 235 5.81 15.81 15.61
N ALA A 236 4.58 15.42 15.31
CA ALA A 236 3.69 16.17 14.45
C ALA A 236 3.38 17.57 14.99
N SER A 237 3.05 17.67 16.28
CA SER A 237 2.72 18.95 16.93
C SER A 237 3.90 19.92 16.93
N PHE A 238 5.11 19.41 17.07
CA PHE A 238 6.33 20.20 17.02
C PHE A 238 6.52 20.84 15.63
N PHE A 239 6.42 20.07 14.55
CA PHE A 239 6.56 20.62 13.20
C PHE A 239 5.40 21.53 12.81
N GLN A 240 4.18 21.25 13.24
CA GLN A 240 3.05 22.16 13.07
C GLN A 240 3.29 23.53 13.74
N GLN A 241 3.89 23.53 14.94
CA GLN A 241 4.22 24.77 15.63
C GLN A 241 5.30 25.56 14.89
N LEU A 242 6.34 24.89 14.39
CA LEU A 242 7.36 25.55 13.57
C LEU A 242 6.77 26.18 12.31
N LYS A 243 5.94 25.43 11.59
CA LYS A 243 5.22 25.92 10.40
C LYS A 243 4.37 27.16 10.73
N LYS A 244 3.66 27.12 11.86
CA LYS A 244 2.85 28.25 12.34
C LYS A 244 3.69 29.47 12.68
N ASP A 245 4.88 29.30 13.25
CA ASP A 245 5.82 30.36 13.60
C ASP A 245 6.65 30.86 12.41
N GLY A 246 6.46 30.28 11.20
CA GLY A 246 7.22 30.60 10.00
C GLY A 246 8.71 30.19 10.08
N LYS A 247 9.01 29.15 10.86
CA LYS A 247 10.35 28.61 11.06
C LYS A 247 10.54 27.34 10.26
N VAL A 248 11.80 27.03 9.96
CA VAL A 248 12.18 25.79 9.26
C VAL A 248 12.07 24.60 10.20
N GLY A 249 11.29 23.61 9.81
CA GLY A 249 11.28 22.30 10.46
C GLY A 249 12.45 21.44 10.01
N TYR A 250 13.31 21.08 10.93
CA TYR A 250 14.57 20.39 10.70
C TYR A 250 14.61 19.12 11.55
N ALA A 251 14.94 17.97 10.97
CA ALA A 251 15.20 16.73 11.68
C ALA A 251 16.56 16.19 11.23
N ASP A 252 17.55 16.19 12.12
CA ASP A 252 18.94 15.89 11.76
C ASP A 252 19.43 14.48 12.11
N GLU A 253 18.54 13.66 12.67
CA GLU A 253 18.80 12.24 12.92
C GLU A 253 17.56 11.40 12.62
N MET A 254 17.21 11.25 11.33
CA MET A 254 16.10 10.41 10.94
C MET A 254 16.53 8.95 10.77
N HIS A 255 15.71 8.02 11.27
CA HIS A 255 16.05 6.61 11.37
C HIS A 255 15.19 5.72 10.46
N ASN A 256 14.02 6.18 10.03
CA ASN A 256 13.10 5.42 9.19
C ASN A 256 12.18 6.31 8.33
N VAL A 257 11.61 5.73 7.27
CA VAL A 257 10.72 6.48 6.37
C VAL A 257 9.41 6.90 7.05
N GLY A 258 8.98 6.23 8.13
CA GLY A 258 7.80 6.62 8.89
C GLY A 258 7.96 8.01 9.52
N GLU A 259 9.12 8.28 10.14
CA GLU A 259 9.48 9.60 10.67
C GLU A 259 9.47 10.66 9.56
N ALA A 260 10.09 10.34 8.42
CA ALA A 260 10.14 11.26 7.29
C ALA A 260 8.75 11.61 6.76
N MET A 261 7.87 10.62 6.62
CA MET A 261 6.49 10.83 6.18
C MET A 261 5.71 11.72 7.15
N VAL A 262 5.75 11.39 8.44
CA VAL A 262 5.08 12.20 9.48
C VAL A 262 5.66 13.62 9.52
N GLY A 263 6.98 13.76 9.51
CA GLY A 263 7.64 15.05 9.50
C GLY A 263 7.19 15.94 8.36
N LEU A 264 7.21 15.43 7.12
CA LEU A 264 6.77 16.18 5.92
C LEU A 264 5.31 16.60 6.00
N GLU A 265 4.42 15.69 6.41
CA GLU A 265 2.98 15.98 6.49
C GLU A 265 2.69 17.16 7.42
N TYR A 266 3.46 17.28 8.50
CA TYR A 266 3.21 18.29 9.53
C TYR A 266 4.14 19.52 9.48
N GLY A 267 5.06 19.62 8.51
CA GLY A 267 5.79 20.86 8.26
C GLY A 267 7.30 20.80 8.38
N MET A 268 7.90 19.61 8.50
CA MET A 268 9.32 19.42 8.29
C MET A 268 9.66 19.74 6.83
N THR A 269 10.75 20.44 6.59
CA THR A 269 11.21 20.80 5.25
C THR A 269 12.67 20.40 5.00
N VAL A 270 13.41 20.05 6.05
CA VAL A 270 14.79 19.58 5.98
C VAL A 270 14.94 18.33 6.82
N GLY A 271 15.45 17.27 6.22
CA GLY A 271 15.69 15.99 6.91
C GLY A 271 17.06 15.43 6.60
N ILE A 272 17.75 14.96 7.64
CA ILE A 272 19.09 14.34 7.54
C ILE A 272 19.01 12.90 8.05
N TRP A 273 19.50 11.98 7.25
CA TRP A 273 19.43 10.56 7.53
C TRP A 273 20.60 10.06 8.38
N TRP A 274 20.24 9.33 9.43
CA TRP A 274 21.12 8.51 10.22
C TRP A 274 21.03 7.05 9.74
N GLY A 275 22.04 6.59 9.00
CA GLY A 275 22.01 5.30 8.33
C GLY A 275 21.33 5.33 6.95
N PHE A 276 21.96 4.67 5.97
CA PHE A 276 21.70 4.94 4.56
C PHE A 276 21.42 3.68 3.72
N ASP A 277 21.57 2.50 4.26
CA ASP A 277 21.52 1.23 3.55
C ASP A 277 20.07 0.71 3.37
N SER A 278 19.21 1.61 2.90
CA SER A 278 17.78 1.32 2.71
C SER A 278 17.33 1.78 1.33
N ARG A 279 16.71 0.87 0.59
CA ARG A 279 16.00 1.17 -0.65
C ARG A 279 14.85 2.14 -0.38
N ALA A 280 14.07 1.87 0.68
CA ALA A 280 12.92 2.69 1.03
C ALA A 280 13.33 4.14 1.31
N ARG A 281 14.40 4.38 2.07
CA ARG A 281 14.90 5.75 2.35
C ARG A 281 15.39 6.45 1.10
N GLY A 282 16.20 5.75 0.28
CA GLY A 282 16.74 6.34 -0.94
C GLY A 282 15.67 6.72 -1.95
N GLU A 283 14.75 5.81 -2.25
CA GLU A 283 13.67 6.05 -3.19
C GLU A 283 12.64 7.06 -2.67
N PHE A 284 12.45 7.13 -1.35
CA PHE A 284 11.63 8.17 -0.71
C PHE A 284 12.22 9.57 -0.89
N CYS A 285 13.55 9.71 -0.74
CA CYS A 285 14.21 11.00 -0.96
C CYS A 285 14.00 11.50 -2.39
N ASP A 286 14.16 10.64 -3.38
CA ASP A 286 13.95 10.95 -4.78
C ASP A 286 12.52 11.38 -5.06
N ILE A 287 11.56 10.51 -4.75
CA ILE A 287 10.17 10.72 -5.13
C ILE A 287 9.48 11.86 -4.34
N SER A 288 9.83 12.06 -3.08
CA SER A 288 9.26 13.15 -2.28
C SER A 288 9.77 14.54 -2.69
N ARG A 289 10.95 14.60 -3.30
CA ARG A 289 11.54 15.82 -3.84
C ARG A 289 11.06 16.13 -5.25
N HIS A 290 10.95 15.12 -6.12
CA HIS A 290 10.66 15.21 -7.54
C HIS A 290 9.30 14.64 -7.91
N GLY A 291 8.36 14.62 -6.99
CA GLY A 291 7.05 14.07 -7.20
C GLY A 291 6.00 14.67 -6.27
N GLU A 292 4.88 14.01 -6.20
CA GLU A 292 3.71 14.42 -5.43
C GLU A 292 3.15 13.27 -4.62
N ARG A 293 2.69 13.56 -3.40
CA ARG A 293 2.05 12.62 -2.50
C ARG A 293 0.58 12.48 -2.87
N LEU A 294 0.16 11.29 -3.30
CA LEU A 294 -1.23 10.97 -3.66
C LEU A 294 -2.07 10.58 -2.44
N ALA A 295 -1.49 9.84 -1.50
CA ALA A 295 -2.18 9.41 -0.29
C ALA A 295 -1.23 9.34 0.90
N TYR A 296 -1.78 9.56 2.10
CA TYR A 296 -1.08 9.46 3.37
C TYR A 296 -1.99 8.87 4.43
N GLY A 297 -1.43 8.06 5.32
CA GLY A 297 -2.10 7.53 6.50
C GLY A 297 -1.09 7.16 7.58
N GLU A 298 -1.48 7.35 8.85
CA GLU A 298 -0.65 7.07 10.00
C GLU A 298 -1.43 6.37 11.10
N HIS A 299 -0.75 5.57 11.89
CA HIS A 299 -1.25 5.06 13.15
C HIS A 299 -0.36 5.54 14.29
N ARG A 300 -0.66 6.74 14.83
CA ARG A 300 0.21 7.43 15.81
C ARG A 300 0.57 6.60 17.02
N ASN A 301 -0.44 5.90 17.58
CA ASN A 301 -0.22 5.08 18.78
C ASN A 301 0.67 3.86 18.51
N ASN A 302 0.71 3.37 17.27
CA ASN A 302 1.55 2.25 16.85
C ASN A 302 2.89 2.72 16.27
N TRP A 303 3.12 4.01 16.14
CA TRP A 303 4.34 4.61 15.58
C TRP A 303 4.64 4.09 14.17
N THR A 304 3.64 4.08 13.33
CA THR A 304 3.73 3.67 11.94
C THR A 304 3.09 4.70 11.02
N ALA A 305 3.58 4.81 9.79
CA ALA A 305 3.00 5.63 8.75
C ALA A 305 3.18 4.97 7.38
N ALA A 306 2.31 5.35 6.43
CA ALA A 306 2.39 4.96 5.03
C ALA A 306 2.01 6.11 4.12
N SER A 307 2.55 6.14 2.91
CA SER A 307 2.20 7.11 1.88
C SER A 307 2.39 6.56 0.48
N ILE A 308 1.67 7.14 -0.47
CA ILE A 308 1.80 6.83 -1.89
C ILE A 308 2.23 8.10 -2.60
N TYR A 309 3.28 7.99 -3.41
CA TYR A 309 3.84 9.07 -4.21
C TYR A 309 3.86 8.72 -5.68
N ARG A 310 3.64 9.73 -6.53
CA ARG A 310 3.92 9.70 -7.97
C ARG A 310 5.08 10.62 -8.27
N HIS A 311 6.13 10.08 -8.90
CA HIS A 311 7.28 10.85 -9.37
C HIS A 311 6.95 11.58 -10.68
N ASP A 312 7.69 12.66 -11.01
CA ASP A 312 7.51 13.44 -12.25
C ASP A 312 7.72 12.64 -13.54
N ASP A 313 8.42 11.51 -13.47
CA ASP A 313 8.59 10.57 -14.61
C ASP A 313 7.47 9.52 -14.72
N GLY A 314 6.45 9.59 -13.86
CA GLY A 314 5.28 8.71 -13.86
C GLY A 314 5.39 7.47 -12.96
N ARG A 315 6.56 7.15 -12.39
CA ARG A 315 6.69 6.04 -11.43
C ARG A 315 5.83 6.30 -10.20
N VAL A 316 5.12 5.26 -9.73
CA VAL A 316 4.32 5.34 -8.50
C VAL A 316 4.81 4.32 -7.49
N LYS A 317 4.92 4.73 -6.24
CA LYS A 317 5.41 3.90 -5.14
C LYS A 317 4.63 4.12 -3.86
N ALA A 318 4.39 3.04 -3.14
CA ALA A 318 3.94 3.08 -1.75
C ALA A 318 5.12 2.89 -0.81
N PHE A 319 5.16 3.68 0.27
CA PHE A 319 6.14 3.60 1.34
C PHE A 319 5.44 3.31 2.66
N ILE A 320 6.05 2.45 3.47
CA ILE A 320 5.57 2.12 4.80
C ILE A 320 6.76 2.07 5.72
N GLY A 321 6.62 2.64 6.92
CA GLY A 321 7.68 2.64 7.93
C GLY A 321 7.14 2.56 9.35
N SER A 322 7.93 1.94 10.22
CA SER A 322 7.69 1.87 11.65
C SER A 322 8.90 2.33 12.44
N SER A 323 8.67 3.04 13.56
CA SER A 323 9.74 3.40 14.48
C SER A 323 10.42 2.17 15.09
N GLU A 324 11.72 2.27 15.34
CA GLU A 324 12.51 1.16 15.90
C GLU A 324 12.20 0.85 17.37
N ARG A 325 11.77 1.84 18.15
CA ARG A 325 11.76 1.74 19.61
C ARG A 325 10.45 1.32 20.22
N GLN A 326 9.33 1.75 19.66
CA GLN A 326 8.01 1.59 20.26
C GLN A 326 6.91 1.13 19.32
N ALA A 327 7.23 0.84 18.06
CA ALA A 327 6.24 0.48 17.08
C ALA A 327 5.49 -0.81 17.45
N MET A 328 4.18 -0.78 17.25
CA MET A 328 3.31 -1.95 17.29
C MET A 328 2.90 -2.34 15.88
N THR A 329 2.62 -3.61 15.68
CA THR A 329 2.16 -4.12 14.39
C THR A 329 0.92 -3.37 13.92
N THR A 330 0.94 -2.90 12.68
CA THR A 330 -0.15 -2.14 12.05
C THR A 330 -0.41 -2.68 10.66
N SER A 331 -1.67 -2.92 10.34
CA SER A 331 -2.08 -3.33 9.01
C SER A 331 -2.53 -2.13 8.18
N TYR A 332 -2.00 -2.03 6.98
CA TYR A 332 -2.34 -1.02 5.99
C TYR A 332 -3.06 -1.63 4.81
N GLN A 333 -4.08 -0.96 4.32
CA GLN A 333 -4.78 -1.30 3.09
C GLN A 333 -4.66 -0.16 2.10
N PHE A 334 -4.08 -0.42 0.94
CA PHE A 334 -4.00 0.51 -0.18
C PHE A 334 -5.17 0.25 -1.12
N VAL A 335 -5.85 1.31 -1.57
CA VAL A 335 -7.04 1.22 -2.42
C VAL A 335 -6.89 2.15 -3.62
N SER A 336 -6.80 1.60 -4.83
CA SER A 336 -6.79 2.36 -6.08
C SER A 336 -8.22 2.68 -6.51
N LEU A 337 -8.55 3.97 -6.68
CA LEU A 337 -9.92 4.43 -6.93
C LEU A 337 -10.29 4.48 -8.41
N ASP A 338 -9.32 4.70 -9.29
CA ASP A 338 -9.57 4.94 -10.71
C ASP A 338 -9.29 3.73 -11.60
N ARG A 339 -8.32 2.87 -11.23
CA ARG A 339 -7.90 1.74 -12.08
C ARG A 339 -7.36 0.55 -11.31
N ASP A 340 -7.30 -0.61 -11.98
CA ASP A 340 -6.56 -1.77 -11.49
C ASP A 340 -5.06 -1.55 -11.66
N VAL A 341 -4.28 -1.95 -10.65
CA VAL A 341 -2.81 -1.78 -10.62
C VAL A 341 -2.13 -3.07 -10.16
N TYR A 342 -0.81 -3.10 -10.27
CA TYR A 342 0.05 -4.19 -9.80
C TYR A 342 0.94 -3.67 -8.68
N PHE A 343 0.92 -4.33 -7.53
CA PHE A 343 1.76 -4.04 -6.36
C PHE A 343 2.94 -5.03 -6.33
N ASP A 344 4.18 -4.57 -6.57
CA ASP A 344 5.36 -5.42 -6.76
C ASP A 344 5.10 -6.58 -7.74
N GLY A 345 4.29 -6.33 -8.77
CA GLY A 345 3.90 -7.32 -9.78
C GLY A 345 2.71 -8.20 -9.40
N GLU A 346 2.17 -8.12 -8.20
CA GLU A 346 0.92 -8.78 -7.81
C GLU A 346 -0.27 -7.97 -8.32
N GLY A 347 -1.12 -8.59 -9.13
CA GLY A 347 -2.27 -7.91 -9.72
C GLY A 347 -2.80 -8.60 -10.99
N PRO A 348 -3.79 -7.99 -11.65
CA PRO A 348 -4.35 -6.65 -11.38
C PRO A 348 -5.22 -6.61 -10.12
N LEU A 349 -5.09 -5.56 -9.32
CA LEU A 349 -5.80 -5.40 -8.05
C LEU A 349 -6.28 -3.95 -7.87
N ARG A 350 -7.43 -3.77 -7.22
CA ARG A 350 -7.91 -2.47 -6.73
C ARG A 350 -7.52 -2.23 -5.27
N GLN A 351 -7.13 -3.26 -4.57
CA GLN A 351 -6.78 -3.20 -3.17
C GLN A 351 -5.60 -4.13 -2.86
N PHE A 352 -4.71 -3.68 -2.00
CA PHE A 352 -3.57 -4.46 -1.54
C PHE A 352 -3.39 -4.25 -0.04
N ARG A 353 -3.24 -5.35 0.69
CA ARG A 353 -3.05 -5.29 2.14
C ARG A 353 -1.66 -5.70 2.53
N MET A 354 -1.13 -5.01 3.52
CA MET A 354 0.18 -5.25 4.07
C MET A 354 0.19 -5.05 5.57
N GLU A 355 0.92 -5.90 6.28
CA GLU A 355 1.21 -5.74 7.70
C GLU A 355 2.61 -5.12 7.89
N MET A 356 2.68 -3.98 8.57
CA MET A 356 3.93 -3.40 9.05
C MET A 356 4.21 -3.98 10.44
N PRO A 357 5.26 -4.80 10.59
CA PRO A 357 5.51 -5.47 11.84
C PRO A 357 5.96 -4.49 12.92
N GLY A 358 5.31 -4.54 14.05
CA GLY A 358 5.76 -3.93 15.29
C GLY A 358 6.83 -4.77 15.95
N GLY A 359 7.30 -4.35 17.12
CA GLY A 359 8.43 -4.95 17.68
C GLY A 359 8.40 -5.30 19.14
N THR A 360 9.56 -5.71 19.57
CA THR A 360 9.87 -6.05 20.95
C THR A 360 10.57 -4.90 21.68
N GLY A 361 10.69 -3.75 21.02
CA GLY A 361 11.44 -2.59 21.48
C GLY A 361 12.94 -2.66 21.18
N TYR A 362 13.57 -1.51 21.06
CA TYR A 362 14.98 -1.35 20.73
C TYR A 362 15.92 -2.20 21.61
N GLN A 363 15.69 -2.19 22.92
CA GLN A 363 16.50 -2.95 23.88
C GLN A 363 16.39 -4.48 23.71
N ASN A 364 15.38 -4.96 23.01
CA ASN A 364 15.16 -6.37 22.70
C ASN A 364 15.59 -6.73 21.27
N GLY A 365 16.34 -5.87 20.62
CA GLY A 365 16.90 -6.10 19.27
C GLY A 365 15.91 -5.82 18.14
N GLN A 366 14.85 -5.05 18.38
CA GLN A 366 14.00 -4.56 17.31
C GLN A 366 14.77 -3.55 16.48
N THR A 367 14.69 -3.69 15.17
CA THR A 367 15.12 -2.69 14.20
C THR A 367 13.91 -2.01 13.58
N ASN A 368 14.09 -0.85 12.95
CA ASN A 368 13.09 -0.22 12.10
C ASN A 368 12.58 -1.24 11.09
N ALA A 369 11.27 -1.22 10.81
CA ALA A 369 10.74 -1.91 9.67
C ALA A 369 10.33 -0.89 8.61
N GLU A 370 10.82 -1.09 7.39
CA GLU A 370 10.55 -0.23 6.24
C GLU A 370 10.28 -1.08 5.01
N ARG A 371 9.45 -0.58 4.12
CA ARG A 371 9.26 -1.17 2.80
C ARG A 371 8.85 -0.13 1.78
N VAL A 372 9.30 -0.32 0.55
CA VAL A 372 8.78 0.33 -0.64
C VAL A 372 8.17 -0.71 -1.57
N ILE A 373 7.04 -0.37 -2.18
CA ILE A 373 6.28 -1.20 -3.10
C ILE A 373 6.15 -0.44 -4.41
N ASP A 374 6.54 -1.06 -5.51
CA ASP A 374 6.31 -0.50 -6.85
C ASP A 374 4.84 -0.70 -7.24
N ILE A 375 4.17 0.38 -7.64
CA ILE A 375 2.81 0.35 -8.18
C ILE A 375 2.89 0.58 -9.68
N THR A 376 2.50 -0.43 -10.47
CA THR A 376 2.60 -0.40 -11.93
C THR A 376 1.26 -0.70 -12.59
N TRP A 377 1.09 -0.25 -13.82
CA TRP A 377 -0.05 -0.53 -14.69
C TRP A 377 0.41 -0.40 -16.15
N GLY A 378 -0.49 -0.60 -17.08
CA GLY A 378 -0.18 -0.45 -18.48
C GLY A 378 0.00 -1.79 -19.21
N GLU A 379 0.61 -1.74 -20.39
CA GLU A 379 0.80 -2.91 -21.23
C GLU A 379 1.92 -3.81 -20.71
N ASP A 380 3.04 -3.22 -20.31
CA ASP A 380 4.22 -3.95 -19.82
C ASP A 380 4.27 -3.98 -18.29
N VAL A 381 3.70 -5.01 -17.72
CA VAL A 381 3.75 -5.32 -16.30
C VAL A 381 4.49 -6.64 -16.08
N PRO A 382 5.05 -6.90 -14.86
CA PRO A 382 5.73 -8.15 -14.59
C PRO A 382 4.86 -9.36 -15.00
N PRO A 383 5.32 -10.26 -15.85
CA PRO A 383 4.50 -11.37 -16.34
C PRO A 383 4.18 -12.40 -15.25
N THR A 384 5.02 -12.46 -14.22
CA THR A 384 4.85 -13.35 -13.06
C THR A 384 5.23 -12.63 -11.76
N VAL A 385 4.68 -13.09 -10.64
CA VAL A 385 5.07 -12.62 -9.29
C VAL A 385 6.27 -13.43 -8.82
N ILE A 386 7.32 -12.75 -8.35
CA ILE A 386 8.49 -13.41 -7.76
C ILE A 386 8.17 -13.76 -6.30
N THR A 387 7.81 -15.00 -6.06
CA THR A 387 7.53 -15.55 -4.73
C THR A 387 8.74 -16.29 -4.17
N ALA A 388 8.68 -16.70 -2.89
CA ALA A 388 9.71 -17.57 -2.32
C ALA A 388 9.81 -18.90 -3.11
N GLY A 389 11.01 -19.20 -3.63
CA GLY A 389 11.19 -20.38 -4.48
C GLY A 389 12.62 -20.60 -4.94
N THR A 390 12.83 -21.64 -5.74
CA THR A 390 14.13 -21.95 -6.34
C THR A 390 14.16 -21.53 -7.80
N TYR A 391 15.03 -20.57 -8.11
CA TYR A 391 15.14 -19.93 -9.42
C TYR A 391 16.52 -20.14 -10.03
N LYS A 392 16.60 -19.96 -11.34
CA LYS A 392 17.84 -19.66 -12.06
C LYS A 392 17.79 -18.20 -12.53
N LEU A 393 18.90 -17.50 -12.44
CA LEU A 393 19.05 -16.13 -12.91
C LEU A 393 19.70 -16.17 -14.29
N VAL A 394 18.94 -15.87 -15.33
CA VAL A 394 19.42 -15.89 -16.72
C VAL A 394 19.73 -14.45 -17.14
N ASN A 395 20.94 -14.22 -17.62
CA ASN A 395 21.39 -12.92 -18.08
C ASN A 395 20.99 -12.69 -19.54
N LYS A 396 20.41 -11.51 -19.85
CA LYS A 396 19.93 -11.19 -21.20
C LYS A 396 21.04 -11.19 -22.25
N ALA A 397 22.18 -10.55 -21.94
CA ALA A 397 23.27 -10.41 -22.92
C ALA A 397 23.96 -11.73 -23.27
N THR A 398 24.00 -12.70 -22.35
CA THR A 398 24.77 -13.93 -22.51
C THR A 398 23.92 -15.19 -22.74
N GLY A 399 22.64 -15.18 -22.32
CA GLY A 399 21.78 -16.36 -22.24
C GLY A 399 22.24 -17.41 -21.22
N ASN A 400 23.33 -17.14 -20.48
CA ASN A 400 23.86 -18.00 -19.44
C ASN A 400 23.28 -17.66 -18.06
N VAL A 401 23.50 -18.54 -17.09
CA VAL A 401 23.00 -18.35 -15.73
C VAL A 401 24.11 -18.01 -14.75
N ALA A 402 23.76 -17.27 -13.69
CA ALA A 402 24.64 -17.05 -12.56
C ALA A 402 24.81 -18.35 -11.77
N ALA A 403 26.05 -18.79 -11.57
CA ALA A 403 26.41 -20.07 -10.96
C ALA A 403 27.54 -19.94 -9.97
N VAL A 404 27.53 -20.73 -8.91
CA VAL A 404 28.64 -20.82 -7.98
C VAL A 404 29.72 -21.73 -8.56
N SER A 405 30.96 -21.22 -8.64
CA SER A 405 32.15 -21.95 -9.04
C SER A 405 33.28 -21.67 -8.07
N SER A 406 33.64 -22.63 -7.21
CA SER A 406 34.47 -22.41 -6.03
C SER A 406 33.87 -21.31 -5.16
N ASP A 407 34.56 -20.23 -4.89
CA ASP A 407 34.13 -19.09 -4.07
C ASP A 407 33.61 -17.92 -4.89
N ASN A 408 33.47 -18.06 -6.22
CA ASN A 408 32.99 -17.00 -7.12
C ASN A 408 31.61 -17.28 -7.67
N VAL A 409 30.91 -16.22 -8.03
CA VAL A 409 29.73 -16.29 -8.90
C VAL A 409 30.16 -15.99 -10.33
N VAL A 410 29.86 -16.90 -11.24
CA VAL A 410 30.27 -16.84 -12.66
C VAL A 410 29.11 -17.15 -13.59
N MET A 411 29.21 -16.73 -14.84
CA MET A 411 28.26 -17.11 -15.89
C MET A 411 28.57 -18.51 -16.38
N GLN A 412 27.55 -19.36 -16.49
CA GLN A 412 27.65 -20.72 -17.01
C GLN A 412 26.44 -21.08 -17.86
N LYS A 413 26.65 -21.90 -18.88
CA LYS A 413 25.53 -22.55 -19.57
C LYS A 413 24.76 -23.43 -18.60
N TYR A 414 23.43 -23.30 -18.59
CA TYR A 414 22.58 -24.04 -17.66
C TYR A 414 22.63 -25.55 -17.92
N THR A 415 22.85 -26.35 -16.89
CA THR A 415 22.90 -27.81 -16.94
C THR A 415 21.97 -28.48 -15.93
N GLY A 416 21.22 -27.69 -15.15
CA GLY A 416 20.37 -28.20 -14.07
C GLY A 416 21.12 -28.46 -12.75
N ALA A 417 22.42 -28.15 -12.67
CA ALA A 417 23.20 -28.34 -11.46
C ALA A 417 22.71 -27.39 -10.33
N LYS A 418 22.62 -27.88 -9.10
CA LYS A 418 22.20 -27.07 -7.93
C LYS A 418 23.08 -25.84 -7.68
N ALA A 419 24.33 -25.82 -8.12
CA ALA A 419 25.21 -24.67 -8.07
C ALA A 419 24.78 -23.54 -9.03
N GLN A 420 23.82 -23.78 -9.93
CA GLN A 420 23.24 -22.84 -10.89
C GLN A 420 21.84 -22.39 -10.49
N GLN A 421 21.41 -22.76 -9.28
CA GLN A 421 20.06 -22.51 -8.77
C GLN A 421 20.15 -21.76 -7.45
N TRP A 422 19.21 -20.83 -7.25
CA TRP A 422 19.17 -19.95 -6.12
C TRP A 422 17.81 -20.04 -5.41
N ASN A 423 17.81 -20.28 -4.12
CA ASN A 423 16.64 -20.10 -3.28
C ASN A 423 16.48 -18.62 -3.03
N VAL A 424 15.39 -18.05 -3.48
CA VAL A 424 15.07 -16.63 -3.42
C VAL A 424 13.90 -16.42 -2.46
N ALA A 425 14.03 -15.51 -1.53
CA ALA A 425 12.96 -15.14 -0.60
C ALA A 425 13.18 -13.71 -0.11
N LEU A 426 12.09 -13.00 0.24
CA LEU A 426 12.19 -11.72 0.92
C LEU A 426 12.91 -11.85 2.26
N CYS A 427 13.75 -10.88 2.57
CA CYS A 427 14.41 -10.79 3.87
C CYS A 427 13.40 -10.55 4.99
N SER A 428 13.67 -11.10 6.17
CA SER A 428 12.82 -10.84 7.33
C SER A 428 12.91 -9.38 7.75
N PRO A 429 11.77 -8.70 7.99
CA PRO A 429 11.75 -7.31 8.45
C PRO A 429 12.42 -7.11 9.82
N ARG A 430 12.54 -8.19 10.62
CA ARG A 430 13.18 -8.15 11.94
C ARG A 430 14.69 -8.34 11.90
N ILE A 431 15.26 -8.66 10.75
CA ILE A 431 16.70 -8.91 10.60
C ILE A 431 17.41 -7.74 9.94
N GLY A 432 16.75 -7.05 9.02
CA GLY A 432 17.41 -6.09 8.14
C GLY A 432 16.81 -4.68 8.09
N GLY A 433 15.75 -4.42 8.81
CA GLY A 433 15.06 -3.11 8.75
C GLY A 433 14.22 -2.98 7.49
N ASP A 434 14.81 -2.62 6.38
CA ASP A 434 14.15 -2.56 5.07
C ASP A 434 13.99 -3.96 4.47
N TYR A 435 12.75 -4.46 4.37
CA TYR A 435 12.45 -5.77 3.81
C TYR A 435 11.91 -5.73 2.37
N SER A 436 12.28 -4.69 1.63
CA SER A 436 12.18 -4.67 0.17
C SER A 436 13.25 -5.52 -0.50
N PHE A 437 14.17 -6.10 0.29
CA PHE A 437 15.30 -6.89 -0.21
C PHE A 437 15.02 -8.38 -0.18
N TYR A 438 15.67 -9.08 -1.12
CA TYR A 438 15.67 -10.53 -1.24
C TYR A 438 17.01 -11.13 -0.81
N ASP A 439 16.95 -12.35 -0.30
CA ASP A 439 18.08 -13.22 -0.03
C ASP A 439 18.23 -14.23 -1.18
N PHE A 440 19.45 -14.38 -1.71
CA PHE A 440 19.79 -15.33 -2.77
C PHE A 440 20.74 -16.39 -2.25
N ALA A 441 20.21 -17.53 -1.81
CA ALA A 441 20.98 -18.66 -1.29
C ALA A 441 21.15 -19.75 -2.33
N VAL A 442 22.40 -20.22 -2.59
CA VAL A 442 22.61 -21.30 -3.56
C VAL A 442 21.92 -22.60 -3.11
N ALA A 443 21.26 -23.29 -4.03
CA ALA A 443 20.48 -24.48 -3.74
C ALA A 443 21.31 -25.74 -3.34
N THR A 444 22.66 -25.68 -3.47
CA THR A 444 23.53 -26.79 -3.02
C THR A 444 23.48 -27.03 -1.51
N ASN A 445 23.35 -25.94 -0.72
CA ASN A 445 23.36 -26.04 0.75
C ASN A 445 22.35 -25.10 1.44
N GLY A 446 21.72 -24.18 0.69
CA GLY A 446 20.76 -23.21 1.23
C GLY A 446 21.35 -22.17 2.20
N ARG A 447 22.66 -22.08 2.30
CA ARG A 447 23.37 -21.22 3.27
C ARG A 447 24.37 -20.25 2.63
N THR A 448 25.05 -20.66 1.57
CA THR A 448 25.98 -19.81 0.81
C THR A 448 25.19 -18.77 0.01
N ARG A 449 25.56 -17.53 0.13
CA ARG A 449 24.85 -16.36 -0.43
C ARG A 449 25.63 -15.73 -1.59
N MET A 450 24.89 -15.09 -2.46
CA MET A 450 25.41 -14.16 -3.45
C MET A 450 25.87 -12.89 -2.73
N ASP A 451 27.18 -12.57 -2.78
CA ASP A 451 27.87 -11.64 -1.90
C ASP A 451 28.74 -10.66 -2.70
N VAL A 452 28.62 -9.36 -2.43
CA VAL A 452 29.58 -8.38 -2.98
C VAL A 452 30.84 -8.38 -2.11
N LEU A 453 31.96 -8.72 -2.71
CA LEU A 453 33.25 -8.91 -2.04
C LEU A 453 33.62 -7.71 -1.16
N ASN A 454 33.87 -7.97 0.14
CA ASN A 454 34.35 -7.00 1.12
C ASN A 454 33.49 -5.74 1.27
N TYR A 455 32.17 -5.86 1.12
CA TYR A 455 31.25 -4.71 1.21
C TYR A 455 31.62 -3.58 0.25
N SER A 456 32.14 -3.92 -0.92
CA SER A 456 32.59 -2.91 -1.87
C SER A 456 31.43 -2.09 -2.43
N THR A 457 31.61 -0.76 -2.48
CA THR A 457 30.69 0.19 -3.16
C THR A 457 31.25 0.63 -4.53
N GLN A 458 32.31 -0.02 -5.03
CA GLN A 458 33.00 0.36 -6.26
C GLN A 458 32.41 -0.35 -7.47
N ASP A 459 32.36 0.36 -8.59
CA ASP A 459 32.02 -0.20 -9.89
C ASP A 459 33.02 -1.30 -10.27
N GLY A 460 32.53 -2.44 -10.79
CA GLY A 460 33.33 -3.57 -11.20
C GLY A 460 33.77 -4.51 -10.08
N ALA A 461 33.36 -4.29 -8.84
CA ALA A 461 33.67 -5.23 -7.76
C ALA A 461 33.06 -6.61 -8.01
N SER A 462 33.80 -7.65 -7.65
CA SER A 462 33.40 -9.05 -7.86
C SER A 462 32.24 -9.45 -6.96
N VAL A 463 31.34 -10.25 -7.51
CA VAL A 463 30.31 -10.97 -6.76
C VAL A 463 30.82 -12.38 -6.52
N ILE A 464 30.82 -12.78 -5.25
CA ILE A 464 31.33 -14.05 -4.76
C ILE A 464 30.22 -14.90 -4.13
N ALA A 465 30.56 -16.14 -3.82
CA ALA A 465 29.72 -17.05 -3.07
C ALA A 465 30.27 -17.17 -1.64
N TYR A 466 29.56 -16.61 -0.66
CA TYR A 466 30.06 -16.59 0.72
C TYR A 466 29.00 -17.12 1.69
N THR A 467 29.45 -17.91 2.68
CA THR A 467 28.57 -18.43 3.73
C THR A 467 28.69 -17.59 4.99
N PRO A 468 27.67 -16.80 5.36
CA PRO A 468 27.71 -15.99 6.56
C PRO A 468 27.72 -16.85 7.83
N SER A 469 28.32 -16.35 8.90
CA SER A 469 28.32 -17.01 10.21
C SER A 469 26.99 -16.84 10.97
N GLY A 470 26.15 -15.91 10.51
CA GLY A 470 24.86 -15.56 11.09
C GLY A 470 23.84 -15.18 9.99
N ASN A 471 23.04 -14.16 10.25
CA ASN A 471 22.11 -13.63 9.27
C ASN A 471 22.84 -13.01 8.07
N PRO A 472 22.21 -12.99 6.88
CA PRO A 472 22.75 -12.29 5.73
C PRO A 472 23.04 -10.81 6.03
N THR A 473 24.18 -10.34 5.58
CA THR A 473 24.61 -8.94 5.73
C THR A 473 24.20 -8.09 4.52
N SER A 474 24.33 -6.76 4.59
CA SER A 474 23.86 -5.85 3.55
C SER A 474 24.43 -6.14 2.16
N ASN A 475 25.71 -6.58 2.08
CA ASN A 475 26.34 -6.96 0.82
C ASN A 475 25.82 -8.30 0.23
N GLN A 476 24.98 -9.04 0.96
CA GLN A 476 24.33 -10.29 0.56
C GLN A 476 22.83 -10.14 0.28
N GLN A 477 22.30 -8.94 0.40
CA GLN A 477 20.90 -8.62 0.20
C GLN A 477 20.71 -7.81 -1.08
N TRP A 478 19.61 -8.14 -1.83
CA TRP A 478 19.41 -7.63 -3.17
C TRP A 478 17.96 -7.23 -3.36
N TYR A 479 17.67 -6.17 -4.11
CA TYR A 479 16.31 -5.88 -4.52
C TYR A 479 16.13 -6.01 -6.03
N LEU A 480 14.91 -6.34 -6.43
CA LEU A 480 14.49 -6.54 -7.79
C LEU A 480 13.77 -5.28 -8.27
N GLN A 481 14.21 -4.74 -9.38
CA GLN A 481 13.56 -3.62 -10.06
C GLN A 481 13.14 -4.10 -11.45
N TYR A 482 11.84 -4.11 -11.73
CA TYR A 482 11.32 -4.51 -13.03
C TYR A 482 11.84 -3.58 -14.12
N ALA A 483 12.29 -4.14 -15.24
CA ALA A 483 12.93 -3.41 -16.32
C ALA A 483 12.22 -3.56 -17.66
N GLY A 484 11.07 -4.22 -17.68
CA GLY A 484 10.30 -4.53 -18.87
C GLY A 484 10.59 -5.91 -19.46
N ASP A 485 9.68 -6.42 -20.29
CA ASP A 485 9.80 -7.68 -21.02
C ASP A 485 10.16 -8.91 -20.16
N GLY A 486 9.69 -8.96 -18.92
CA GLY A 486 10.01 -10.04 -17.97
C GLY A 486 11.44 -10.00 -17.41
N TYR A 487 12.19 -8.92 -17.61
CA TYR A 487 13.52 -8.74 -17.07
C TYR A 487 13.54 -7.84 -15.84
N TYR A 488 14.55 -8.07 -14.98
CA TYR A 488 14.79 -7.31 -13.76
C TYR A 488 16.22 -6.82 -13.70
N TYR A 489 16.41 -5.64 -13.14
CA TYR A 489 17.67 -5.24 -12.52
C TYR A 489 17.72 -5.83 -11.11
N VAL A 490 18.86 -6.43 -10.75
CA VAL A 490 19.14 -6.97 -9.42
C VAL A 490 20.15 -6.04 -8.77
N ARG A 491 19.76 -5.32 -7.72
CA ARG A 491 20.60 -4.28 -7.11
C ARG A 491 20.99 -4.64 -5.68
N ASN A 492 22.27 -4.41 -5.35
CA ASN A 492 22.78 -4.76 -4.03
C ASN A 492 22.42 -3.74 -2.95
N ARG A 493 22.10 -4.19 -1.75
CA ARG A 493 21.76 -3.32 -0.62
C ARG A 493 22.93 -2.47 -0.16
N GLU A 494 24.17 -3.03 -0.08
CA GLU A 494 25.34 -2.29 0.37
C GLU A 494 25.75 -1.15 -0.57
N SER A 495 25.68 -1.39 -1.87
CA SER A 495 26.21 -0.50 -2.88
C SER A 495 25.16 0.24 -3.71
N ALA A 496 23.92 -0.23 -3.73
CA ALA A 496 22.86 0.12 -4.69
C ALA A 496 23.26 -0.08 -6.18
N LEU A 497 24.38 -0.76 -6.45
CA LEU A 497 24.83 -1.06 -7.80
C LEU A 497 24.17 -2.33 -8.35
N PHE A 498 24.24 -2.50 -9.67
CA PHE A 498 23.54 -3.53 -10.42
C PHE A 498 24.38 -4.78 -10.57
N LEU A 499 23.79 -5.95 -10.33
CA LEU A 499 24.35 -7.25 -10.69
C LEU A 499 24.55 -7.32 -12.20
N ALA A 500 25.71 -7.71 -12.68
CA ALA A 500 26.02 -7.73 -14.11
C ALA A 500 26.95 -8.88 -14.50
N ALA A 501 26.78 -9.39 -15.71
CA ALA A 501 27.84 -10.16 -16.35
C ALA A 501 29.02 -9.20 -16.67
N PHE A 502 30.27 -9.62 -16.39
CA PHE A 502 31.46 -8.81 -16.66
C PHE A 502 31.57 -8.40 -18.13
N SER A 503 31.18 -9.29 -19.04
CA SER A 503 31.12 -9.06 -20.47
C SER A 503 29.96 -9.83 -21.11
N SER A 504 29.60 -9.52 -22.34
CA SER A 504 28.64 -10.26 -23.17
C SER A 504 29.18 -11.57 -23.77
N ASN A 505 30.39 -11.99 -23.41
CA ASN A 505 30.95 -13.26 -23.83
C ASN A 505 30.17 -14.45 -23.25
N THR A 506 29.80 -15.43 -24.09
CA THR A 506 29.00 -16.59 -23.73
C THR A 506 29.81 -17.78 -23.17
N ALA A 507 31.13 -17.65 -23.03
CA ALA A 507 31.99 -18.70 -22.45
C ALA A 507 31.67 -18.91 -20.97
N ASN A 508 31.76 -20.14 -20.49
CA ASN A 508 31.68 -20.46 -19.09
C ASN A 508 32.83 -19.81 -18.29
N GLY A 509 32.55 -19.39 -17.06
CA GLY A 509 33.55 -18.86 -16.15
C GLY A 509 33.75 -17.33 -16.23
N ILE A 510 32.95 -16.61 -17.01
CA ILE A 510 32.94 -15.14 -16.99
C ILE A 510 32.40 -14.68 -15.62
N ASN A 511 33.14 -13.82 -14.95
CA ASN A 511 32.75 -13.32 -13.62
C ASN A 511 31.42 -12.57 -13.65
N VAL A 512 30.68 -12.68 -12.54
CA VAL A 512 29.61 -11.77 -12.20
C VAL A 512 30.16 -10.66 -11.31
N VAL A 513 29.77 -9.43 -11.59
CA VAL A 513 30.25 -8.22 -10.92
C VAL A 513 29.11 -7.29 -10.60
N GLN A 514 29.35 -6.27 -9.81
CA GLN A 514 28.40 -5.15 -9.73
C GLN A 514 28.84 -4.00 -10.66
N ARG A 515 27.86 -3.24 -11.19
CA ARG A 515 28.07 -2.13 -12.12
C ARG A 515 27.19 -0.93 -11.80
N THR A 516 27.68 0.25 -12.15
CA THR A 516 26.83 1.44 -12.34
C THR A 516 25.99 1.27 -13.61
N MET A 517 24.88 2.00 -13.73
CA MET A 517 24.04 1.99 -14.93
C MET A 517 24.83 2.56 -16.14
N PRO A 518 25.08 1.78 -17.19
CA PRO A 518 25.76 2.28 -18.37
C PRO A 518 24.82 3.12 -19.25
N THR A 519 25.37 4.06 -19.97
CA THR A 519 24.65 4.86 -20.98
C THR A 519 24.37 4.10 -22.26
N ASP A 520 25.26 3.17 -22.61
CA ASP A 520 25.17 2.31 -23.79
C ASP A 520 24.12 1.22 -23.61
N ALA A 521 23.22 1.04 -24.59
CA ALA A 521 22.10 0.10 -24.54
C ALA A 521 22.57 -1.37 -24.52
N GLU A 522 23.58 -1.74 -25.32
CA GLU A 522 24.12 -3.09 -25.36
C GLU A 522 24.79 -3.44 -24.01
N ALA A 523 25.50 -2.49 -23.41
CA ALA A 523 26.07 -2.68 -22.09
C ALA A 523 25.00 -2.83 -20.98
N ARG A 524 23.80 -2.23 -21.15
CA ARG A 524 22.69 -2.40 -20.19
C ARG A 524 22.15 -3.83 -20.19
N GLU A 525 22.16 -4.55 -21.32
CA GLU A 525 21.68 -5.94 -21.36
C GLU A 525 22.47 -6.87 -20.43
N ARG A 526 23.71 -6.55 -20.09
CA ARG A 526 24.52 -7.28 -19.10
C ARG A 526 23.97 -7.14 -17.67
N LEU A 527 23.13 -6.14 -17.39
CA LEU A 527 22.51 -5.88 -16.09
C LEU A 527 21.11 -6.50 -16.00
N LEU A 528 20.57 -6.99 -17.11
CA LEU A 528 19.20 -7.51 -17.19
C LEU A 528 19.18 -9.00 -16.91
N TRP A 529 18.31 -9.40 -15.97
CA TRP A 529 18.17 -10.77 -15.52
C TRP A 529 16.72 -11.22 -15.56
N ARG A 530 16.51 -12.43 -16.05
CA ARG A 530 15.22 -13.10 -15.93
C ARG A 530 15.31 -14.14 -14.82
N LEU A 531 14.36 -14.11 -13.90
CA LEU A 531 14.25 -15.07 -12.81
C LEU A 531 13.25 -16.14 -13.23
N LEU A 532 13.75 -17.30 -13.59
CA LEU A 532 12.91 -18.43 -14.00
C LEU A 532 12.94 -19.53 -12.94
N PRO A 533 11.78 -20.16 -12.63
CA PRO A 533 11.78 -21.38 -11.82
C PRO A 533 12.81 -22.37 -12.33
N SER A 534 13.54 -23.04 -11.45
CA SER A 534 14.70 -23.87 -11.85
C SER A 534 14.37 -25.02 -12.78
N ASN A 535 13.12 -25.47 -12.79
CA ASN A 535 12.59 -26.56 -13.64
C ASN A 535 12.14 -26.08 -15.04
N VAL A 536 12.01 -24.78 -15.29
CA VAL A 536 11.62 -24.23 -16.59
C VAL A 536 12.81 -24.29 -17.56
N THR A 537 12.61 -24.63 -18.80
CA THR A 537 13.65 -24.52 -19.85
C THR A 537 13.79 -23.06 -20.26
N TYR A 538 15.00 -22.52 -20.30
CA TYR A 538 15.24 -21.20 -20.86
C TYR A 538 15.35 -21.29 -22.39
N GLU A 539 14.60 -20.48 -23.05
CA GLU A 539 14.65 -20.23 -24.49
C GLU A 539 14.20 -18.76 -24.73
N THR A 540 14.22 -18.30 -25.98
CA THR A 540 13.92 -16.90 -26.37
C THR A 540 12.96 -16.83 -27.57
N GLU A 541 12.34 -17.96 -27.95
CA GLU A 541 11.37 -18.03 -29.03
C GLU A 541 9.97 -17.68 -28.43
N ALA A 542 9.42 -16.54 -28.86
CA ALA A 542 8.11 -16.15 -28.41
C ALA A 542 7.00 -17.10 -28.87
N PRO A 543 5.95 -17.33 -28.08
CA PRO A 543 4.79 -18.10 -28.53
C PRO A 543 4.13 -17.53 -29.79
N ALA A 544 3.34 -18.32 -30.46
CA ALA A 544 2.56 -17.85 -31.60
C ALA A 544 1.55 -16.78 -31.20
N GLN A 545 1.36 -15.79 -32.07
CA GLN A 545 0.37 -14.74 -31.90
C GLN A 545 -1.04 -15.34 -31.77
N PRO A 546 -1.83 -15.03 -30.73
CA PRO A 546 -3.21 -15.49 -30.57
C PRO A 546 -4.09 -15.06 -31.75
N GLN A 547 -4.89 -15.99 -32.28
CA GLN A 547 -5.78 -15.78 -33.40
C GLN A 547 -7.25 -15.92 -33.00
N GLY A 548 -8.16 -15.42 -33.82
CA GLY A 548 -9.60 -15.64 -33.64
C GLY A 548 -10.19 -14.94 -32.41
N LEU A 549 -9.63 -13.81 -31.96
CA LEU A 549 -10.19 -13.05 -30.86
C LEU A 549 -11.60 -12.55 -31.18
N LEU A 550 -12.57 -12.93 -30.36
CA LEU A 550 -13.97 -12.51 -30.40
C LEU A 550 -14.33 -11.86 -29.06
N ALA A 551 -15.25 -10.90 -29.09
CA ALA A 551 -15.78 -10.23 -27.90
C ALA A 551 -17.30 -10.22 -27.96
N GLU A 552 -17.94 -10.70 -26.90
CA GLU A 552 -19.40 -10.70 -26.72
C GLU A 552 -19.71 -9.76 -25.56
N ALA A 553 -20.42 -8.65 -25.85
CA ALA A 553 -20.86 -7.72 -24.83
C ALA A 553 -22.05 -8.29 -24.05
N GLN A 554 -21.96 -8.15 -22.74
CA GLN A 554 -23.05 -8.28 -21.79
C GLN A 554 -23.31 -6.92 -21.16
N SER A 555 -24.28 -6.74 -20.28
CA SER A 555 -24.60 -5.41 -19.76
C SER A 555 -23.48 -4.80 -18.90
N GLY A 556 -22.79 -5.60 -18.11
CA GLY A 556 -21.71 -5.13 -17.22
C GLY A 556 -20.42 -5.95 -17.35
N SER A 557 -20.30 -6.73 -18.43
CA SER A 557 -19.11 -7.54 -18.68
C SER A 557 -18.91 -7.77 -20.17
N VAL A 558 -17.69 -8.20 -20.52
CA VAL A 558 -17.32 -8.60 -21.89
C VAL A 558 -16.69 -9.98 -21.84
N LYS A 559 -17.30 -10.93 -22.54
CA LYS A 559 -16.73 -12.26 -22.71
C LYS A 559 -15.82 -12.27 -23.92
N LEU A 560 -14.56 -12.60 -23.70
CA LEU A 560 -13.53 -12.75 -24.72
C LEU A 560 -13.29 -14.23 -24.98
N SER A 561 -13.13 -14.60 -26.25
CA SER A 561 -12.70 -15.94 -26.64
C SER A 561 -11.69 -15.86 -27.79
N TRP A 562 -10.72 -16.76 -27.80
CA TRP A 562 -9.67 -16.86 -28.83
C TRP A 562 -9.24 -18.32 -29.03
N GLU A 563 -8.53 -18.58 -30.12
CA GLU A 563 -7.94 -19.88 -30.37
C GLU A 563 -6.80 -20.15 -29.38
N THR A 564 -6.91 -21.24 -28.62
CA THR A 564 -5.87 -21.62 -27.66
C THR A 564 -4.65 -22.15 -28.39
N GLY A 565 -3.45 -21.65 -28.04
CA GLY A 565 -2.17 -22.17 -28.56
C GLY A 565 -1.95 -23.64 -28.20
N THR A 566 -1.13 -24.31 -28.96
CA THR A 566 -0.83 -25.74 -28.81
C THR A 566 0.60 -26.00 -28.36
N GLU A 567 1.40 -24.97 -28.10
CA GLU A 567 2.77 -25.05 -27.63
C GLU A 567 2.83 -25.75 -26.25
N ALA A 568 3.79 -26.64 -26.07
CA ALA A 568 3.90 -27.44 -24.86
C ALA A 568 4.36 -26.62 -23.63
N ASP A 569 4.96 -25.49 -23.86
CA ASP A 569 5.50 -24.56 -22.87
C ASP A 569 4.67 -23.29 -22.71
N LEU A 570 3.49 -23.22 -23.33
CA LEU A 570 2.54 -22.13 -23.14
C LEU A 570 2.13 -22.07 -21.67
N ASP A 571 2.36 -20.93 -21.01
CA ASP A 571 1.98 -20.70 -19.60
C ASP A 571 0.58 -20.06 -19.49
N GLY A 572 0.22 -19.20 -20.45
CA GLY A 572 -1.08 -18.54 -20.48
C GLY A 572 -1.14 -17.33 -21.38
N TYR A 573 -1.99 -16.38 -21.00
CA TYR A 573 -2.28 -15.19 -21.79
C TYR A 573 -2.35 -13.94 -20.93
N MET A 574 -1.89 -12.83 -21.49
CA MET A 574 -2.18 -11.49 -20.99
C MET A 574 -3.33 -10.89 -21.81
N VAL A 575 -4.37 -10.47 -21.11
CA VAL A 575 -5.50 -9.77 -21.71
C VAL A 575 -5.30 -8.28 -21.53
N LEU A 576 -5.32 -7.54 -22.64
CA LEU A 576 -5.12 -6.10 -22.68
C LEU A 576 -6.41 -5.40 -23.06
N ARG A 577 -6.67 -4.27 -22.41
CA ARG A 577 -7.83 -3.42 -22.67
C ARG A 577 -7.39 -1.96 -22.80
N ALA A 578 -8.00 -1.25 -23.72
CA ALA A 578 -7.99 0.19 -23.80
C ALA A 578 -9.43 0.71 -23.89
N GLU A 579 -9.71 1.89 -23.37
CA GLU A 579 -10.98 2.57 -23.65
C GLU A 579 -11.01 3.05 -25.10
N GLN A 580 -12.17 3.08 -25.71
CA GLN A 580 -12.27 3.47 -27.11
C GLN A 580 -11.73 4.89 -27.34
N GLY A 581 -10.83 5.02 -28.30
CA GLY A 581 -10.20 6.29 -28.63
C GLY A 581 -9.02 6.69 -27.75
N GLN A 582 -8.61 5.81 -26.84
CA GLN A 582 -7.40 5.96 -26.04
C GLN A 582 -6.31 5.03 -26.57
N ASP A 583 -5.05 5.52 -26.55
CA ASP A 583 -3.88 4.72 -26.92
C ASP A 583 -3.22 4.04 -25.69
N GLU A 584 -3.77 4.25 -24.48
CA GLU A 584 -3.28 3.66 -23.24
C GLU A 584 -3.85 2.26 -23.06
N TRP A 585 -2.99 1.24 -23.27
CA TRP A 585 -3.32 -0.16 -23.07
C TRP A 585 -2.99 -0.58 -21.62
N ASN A 586 -3.90 -1.32 -21.01
CA ASN A 586 -3.73 -1.85 -19.67
C ASN A 586 -3.90 -3.37 -19.68
N THR A 587 -2.98 -4.08 -19.08
CA THR A 587 -3.12 -5.51 -18.80
C THR A 587 -4.11 -5.71 -17.67
N ILE A 588 -5.29 -6.25 -18.01
CA ILE A 588 -6.41 -6.44 -17.06
C ILE A 588 -6.49 -7.86 -16.51
N ALA A 589 -5.76 -8.79 -17.09
CA ALA A 589 -5.70 -10.17 -16.58
C ALA A 589 -4.45 -10.90 -17.07
N ARG A 590 -3.99 -11.83 -16.24
CA ARG A 590 -3.17 -12.99 -16.61
C ARG A 590 -4.08 -14.21 -16.51
N HIS A 591 -4.34 -14.88 -17.60
CA HIS A 591 -5.33 -15.96 -17.66
C HIS A 591 -4.80 -17.21 -18.36
N ALA A 592 -5.08 -18.38 -17.80
CA ALA A 592 -4.49 -19.61 -18.27
C ALA A 592 -5.00 -20.07 -19.67
N SER A 593 -6.24 -19.74 -20.03
CA SER A 593 -6.87 -20.23 -21.27
C SER A 593 -8.03 -19.35 -21.73
N SER A 594 -8.50 -19.55 -22.95
CA SER A 594 -9.79 -19.04 -23.46
C SER A 594 -10.94 -19.91 -22.92
N PRO A 595 -12.14 -19.34 -22.65
CA PRO A 595 -12.49 -17.92 -22.68
C PRO A 595 -12.13 -17.18 -21.39
N TYR A 596 -12.14 -15.85 -21.44
CA TYR A 596 -12.02 -14.95 -20.29
C TYR A 596 -13.20 -13.98 -20.25
N THR A 597 -13.74 -13.68 -19.08
CA THR A 597 -14.78 -12.66 -18.92
C THR A 597 -14.20 -11.46 -18.16
N ASP A 598 -14.15 -10.32 -18.84
CA ASP A 598 -13.87 -9.04 -18.20
C ASP A 598 -15.15 -8.53 -17.53
N ASN A 599 -15.23 -8.71 -16.23
CA ASN A 599 -16.32 -8.25 -15.39
C ASN A 599 -16.03 -6.89 -14.73
N THR A 600 -14.96 -6.19 -15.16
CA THR A 600 -14.58 -4.87 -14.67
C THR A 600 -15.06 -3.73 -15.57
N THR A 601 -15.77 -4.04 -16.64
CA THR A 601 -16.35 -3.06 -17.58
C THR A 601 -17.51 -2.29 -16.96
N GLN A 602 -17.73 -1.08 -17.47
CA GLN A 602 -18.86 -0.23 -17.10
C GLN A 602 -19.96 -0.33 -18.16
N PRO A 603 -21.24 -0.26 -17.77
CA PRO A 603 -22.35 -0.22 -18.72
C PRO A 603 -22.28 1.02 -19.64
N GLY A 604 -22.57 0.85 -20.92
CA GLY A 604 -22.58 1.93 -21.90
C GLY A 604 -21.21 2.43 -22.35
N HIS A 605 -20.14 1.75 -21.96
CA HIS A 605 -18.77 2.10 -22.36
C HIS A 605 -18.29 1.23 -23.53
N ALA A 606 -17.39 1.80 -24.32
CA ALA A 606 -16.78 1.11 -25.43
C ALA A 606 -15.32 0.82 -25.16
N TYR A 607 -14.91 -0.41 -25.42
CA TYR A 607 -13.57 -0.93 -25.12
C TYR A 607 -12.95 -1.54 -26.37
N THR A 608 -11.64 -1.59 -26.36
CA THR A 608 -10.83 -2.32 -27.35
C THR A 608 -9.97 -3.34 -26.62
N TYR A 609 -9.92 -4.57 -27.13
CA TYR A 609 -9.16 -5.67 -26.51
C TYR A 609 -8.11 -6.24 -27.44
N LYS A 610 -7.02 -6.73 -26.85
CA LYS A 610 -5.97 -7.57 -27.45
C LYS A 610 -5.60 -8.66 -26.47
N VAL A 611 -5.00 -9.72 -26.98
CA VAL A 611 -4.46 -10.82 -26.17
C VAL A 611 -3.05 -11.14 -26.64
N LYS A 612 -2.11 -11.34 -25.68
CA LYS A 612 -0.76 -11.86 -25.92
C LYS A 612 -0.63 -13.23 -25.27
N ALA A 613 0.06 -14.17 -25.89
CA ALA A 613 0.44 -15.43 -25.28
C ALA A 613 1.76 -15.27 -24.52
N ILE A 614 1.92 -16.00 -23.42
CA ILE A 614 3.13 -16.06 -22.60
C ILE A 614 3.53 -17.52 -22.44
N ASP A 615 4.83 -17.82 -22.57
CA ASP A 615 5.39 -19.13 -22.28
C ASP A 615 5.99 -19.21 -20.85
N LEU A 616 6.37 -20.42 -20.46
CA LEU A 616 7.01 -20.67 -19.17
C LEU A 616 8.36 -19.95 -19.00
N ALA A 617 9.04 -19.64 -20.12
CA ALA A 617 10.29 -18.87 -20.13
C ALA A 617 10.05 -17.35 -20.06
N GLN A 618 8.78 -16.91 -19.94
CA GLN A 618 8.34 -15.51 -19.89
C GLN A 618 8.57 -14.74 -21.21
N ASN A 619 8.63 -15.41 -22.36
CA ASN A 619 8.56 -14.74 -23.64
C ASN A 619 7.10 -14.41 -23.95
N MET A 620 6.86 -13.24 -24.53
CA MET A 620 5.53 -12.79 -24.92
C MET A 620 5.41 -12.74 -26.44
N SER A 621 4.27 -13.20 -26.94
CA SER A 621 3.94 -13.10 -28.37
C SER A 621 3.63 -11.66 -28.78
N GLU A 622 3.59 -11.44 -30.10
CA GLU A 622 2.86 -10.29 -30.63
C GLU A 622 1.39 -10.34 -30.19
N ALA A 623 0.79 -9.17 -30.02
CA ALA A 623 -0.61 -9.08 -29.64
C ALA A 623 -1.53 -9.53 -30.78
N SER A 624 -2.65 -10.15 -30.47
CA SER A 624 -3.72 -10.45 -31.43
C SER A 624 -4.19 -9.19 -32.19
N ALA A 625 -4.94 -9.36 -33.26
CA ALA A 625 -5.70 -8.26 -33.84
C ALA A 625 -6.61 -7.65 -32.75
N ALA A 626 -6.76 -6.32 -32.75
CA ALA A 626 -7.63 -5.63 -31.81
C ALA A 626 -9.10 -5.85 -32.15
N ILE A 627 -9.95 -6.03 -31.13
CA ILE A 627 -11.39 -6.10 -31.29
C ILE A 627 -12.07 -5.02 -30.47
N GLN A 628 -13.04 -4.33 -31.06
CA GLN A 628 -13.85 -3.32 -30.38
C GLN A 628 -15.20 -3.88 -29.99
N VAL A 629 -15.68 -3.49 -28.83
CA VAL A 629 -16.97 -3.89 -28.29
C VAL A 629 -17.53 -2.81 -27.37
N SER A 630 -18.86 -2.63 -27.37
CA SER A 630 -19.52 -1.70 -26.45
C SER A 630 -20.45 -2.48 -25.55
N THR A 631 -20.36 -2.23 -24.26
CA THR A 631 -21.31 -2.75 -23.29
C THR A 631 -22.67 -2.06 -23.43
N SER A 632 -23.76 -2.75 -23.11
CA SER A 632 -25.10 -2.14 -23.11
C SER A 632 -25.18 -1.06 -22.03
N ALA A 633 -25.87 0.03 -22.32
CA ALA A 633 -26.22 1.07 -21.35
C ALA A 633 -27.51 0.75 -20.58
N ASP A 634 -28.07 -0.43 -20.79
CA ASP A 634 -29.38 -0.80 -20.24
C ASP A 634 -29.32 -0.94 -18.71
N HIS A 635 -30.49 -0.67 -18.12
CA HIS A 635 -30.76 -0.95 -16.71
C HIS A 635 -30.74 -2.45 -16.46
N ASP A 636 -29.90 -2.90 -15.53
CA ASP A 636 -29.68 -4.34 -15.36
C ASP A 636 -29.42 -4.79 -13.92
N LEU A 637 -29.63 -6.08 -13.71
CA LEU A 637 -29.22 -6.82 -12.53
C LEU A 637 -27.70 -7.07 -12.61
N VAL A 638 -26.94 -6.30 -11.84
CA VAL A 638 -25.46 -6.31 -11.85
C VAL A 638 -24.90 -7.59 -11.26
N ALA A 639 -25.50 -8.06 -10.16
CA ALA A 639 -25.09 -9.27 -9.46
C ALA A 639 -26.24 -9.85 -8.64
N HIS A 640 -26.25 -11.18 -8.49
CA HIS A 640 -27.23 -11.93 -7.71
C HIS A 640 -26.56 -13.07 -6.94
N TRP A 641 -26.48 -12.94 -5.64
CA TRP A 641 -25.99 -14.00 -4.74
C TRP A 641 -27.17 -14.61 -4.01
N THR A 642 -27.54 -15.80 -4.39
CA THR A 642 -28.63 -16.52 -3.71
C THR A 642 -28.32 -16.89 -2.29
N LEU A 643 -27.04 -16.97 -1.92
CA LEU A 643 -26.52 -17.43 -0.63
C LEU A 643 -27.01 -18.83 -0.23
N ASP A 644 -27.41 -19.63 -1.23
CA ASP A 644 -27.91 -20.98 -1.13
C ASP A 644 -26.73 -21.98 -1.20
N GLY A 645 -25.93 -22.01 -0.15
CA GLY A 645 -24.72 -22.84 -0.05
C GLY A 645 -23.52 -22.30 -0.86
N THR A 646 -23.62 -21.13 -1.45
CA THR A 646 -22.58 -20.57 -2.32
C THR A 646 -22.53 -19.04 -2.25
N LEU A 647 -21.33 -18.48 -2.56
CA LEU A 647 -21.09 -17.06 -2.77
C LEU A 647 -20.94 -16.69 -4.25
N GLN A 648 -21.30 -17.61 -5.15
CA GLN A 648 -21.21 -17.35 -6.58
C GLN A 648 -22.35 -16.45 -7.04
N ASP A 649 -22.00 -15.47 -7.87
CA ASP A 649 -22.96 -14.66 -8.62
C ASP A 649 -23.67 -15.54 -9.65
N GLN A 650 -25.00 -15.47 -9.70
CA GLN A 650 -25.85 -16.22 -10.60
C GLN A 650 -26.05 -15.52 -11.94
N THR A 651 -25.59 -14.27 -12.10
CA THR A 651 -25.63 -13.55 -13.37
C THR A 651 -24.47 -13.97 -14.29
N GLU A 652 -24.56 -13.63 -15.54
CA GLU A 652 -23.50 -13.85 -16.52
C GLU A 652 -22.29 -12.94 -16.29
N ASN A 653 -22.39 -11.95 -15.36
CA ASN A 653 -21.29 -11.05 -15.01
C ASN A 653 -20.20 -11.70 -14.14
N LEU A 654 -20.45 -12.87 -13.55
CA LEU A 654 -19.51 -13.67 -12.75
C LEU A 654 -18.82 -12.88 -11.63
N ARG A 655 -19.55 -11.99 -10.97
CA ARG A 655 -19.07 -11.14 -9.85
C ARG A 655 -19.17 -11.90 -8.53
N HIS A 656 -18.37 -12.95 -8.39
CA HIS A 656 -18.41 -13.83 -7.22
C HIS A 656 -17.96 -13.10 -5.95
N ALA A 657 -18.72 -13.26 -4.87
CA ALA A 657 -18.39 -12.73 -3.56
C ALA A 657 -17.40 -13.64 -2.82
N GLN A 658 -16.78 -13.13 -1.78
CA GLN A 658 -15.79 -13.86 -0.98
C GLN A 658 -16.14 -13.82 0.51
N ALA A 659 -15.94 -14.94 1.18
CA ALA A 659 -16.01 -15.00 2.64
C ALA A 659 -14.79 -14.33 3.26
N ALA A 660 -15.00 -13.60 4.37
CA ALA A 660 -13.93 -12.96 5.12
C ALA A 660 -13.83 -13.56 6.52
N VAL A 661 -12.60 -13.66 7.02
CA VAL A 661 -12.23 -14.19 8.33
C VAL A 661 -12.35 -15.72 8.44
N SER A 662 -13.46 -16.30 7.97
CA SER A 662 -13.70 -17.76 7.94
C SER A 662 -14.77 -18.09 6.92
N ASP A 663 -14.90 -19.36 6.57
CA ASP A 663 -15.97 -19.85 5.69
C ASP A 663 -17.35 -19.44 6.21
N VAL A 664 -18.26 -19.14 5.26
CA VAL A 664 -19.65 -18.83 5.59
C VAL A 664 -20.37 -20.09 6.02
N GLU A 665 -21.05 -20.03 7.15
CA GLU A 665 -21.98 -21.07 7.58
C GLU A 665 -23.35 -20.87 6.90
N TYR A 666 -23.93 -21.93 6.37
CA TYR A 666 -25.23 -21.90 5.73
C TYR A 666 -26.27 -22.65 6.56
N THR A 667 -27.47 -22.07 6.65
CA THR A 667 -28.62 -22.63 7.37
C THR A 667 -29.89 -22.45 6.57
N ASP A 668 -31.07 -22.85 7.11
CA ASP A 668 -32.34 -22.67 6.45
C ASP A 668 -32.59 -21.21 6.04
N GLY A 669 -32.92 -21.01 4.80
CA GLY A 669 -33.20 -19.73 4.17
C GLY A 669 -34.60 -19.16 4.48
N HIS A 670 -34.92 -18.05 3.79
CA HIS A 670 -36.26 -17.42 3.89
C HIS A 670 -37.34 -18.27 3.21
N GLN A 671 -37.00 -19.09 2.21
CA GLN A 671 -37.89 -20.02 1.55
C GLN A 671 -37.61 -21.47 2.00
N PRO A 672 -38.67 -22.30 2.11
CA PRO A 672 -38.51 -23.71 2.44
C PRO A 672 -37.62 -24.46 1.43
N GLY A 673 -36.61 -25.18 1.93
CA GLY A 673 -35.72 -25.98 1.09
C GLY A 673 -34.57 -25.19 0.47
N ARG A 674 -34.45 -23.90 0.74
CA ARG A 674 -33.31 -23.02 0.40
C ARG A 674 -32.47 -22.78 1.63
N GLN A 675 -31.23 -22.30 1.39
CA GLN A 675 -30.29 -21.92 2.45
C GLN A 675 -30.09 -20.41 2.53
N SER A 676 -29.48 -19.95 3.58
CA SER A 676 -29.07 -18.56 3.81
C SER A 676 -27.70 -18.50 4.47
N ALA A 677 -26.96 -17.44 4.26
CA ALA A 677 -25.70 -17.18 4.95
C ALA A 677 -25.96 -16.74 6.40
N PHE A 678 -25.30 -17.40 7.34
CA PHE A 678 -25.36 -17.06 8.76
C PHE A 678 -24.12 -16.26 9.17
N PHE A 679 -24.35 -15.04 9.63
CA PHE A 679 -23.31 -14.12 10.12
C PHE A 679 -23.22 -14.18 11.64
N ARG A 680 -22.05 -14.51 12.15
CA ARG A 680 -21.75 -14.50 13.58
C ARG A 680 -20.32 -14.03 13.85
N LEU A 681 -20.04 -13.56 15.06
CA LEU A 681 -18.73 -13.04 15.46
C LEU A 681 -18.28 -11.92 14.50
N ASN A 682 -17.13 -12.08 13.85
CA ASN A 682 -16.51 -11.08 12.96
C ASN A 682 -16.69 -11.45 11.48
N GLN A 683 -17.60 -12.37 11.15
CA GLN A 683 -17.81 -12.80 9.77
C GLN A 683 -18.50 -11.70 8.96
N TYR A 684 -18.05 -11.54 7.74
CA TYR A 684 -18.66 -10.68 6.73
C TYR A 684 -18.40 -11.27 5.33
N ILE A 685 -19.12 -10.77 4.34
CA ILE A 685 -18.90 -11.12 2.95
C ILE A 685 -18.38 -9.88 2.24
N GLN A 686 -17.27 -10.04 1.51
CA GLN A 686 -16.74 -9.02 0.62
C GLN A 686 -17.29 -9.25 -0.77
N LEU A 687 -17.90 -8.21 -1.33
CA LEU A 687 -18.34 -8.17 -2.71
C LEU A 687 -17.22 -7.67 -3.62
N PRO A 688 -17.24 -7.99 -4.92
CA PRO A 688 -16.27 -7.45 -5.88
C PRO A 688 -16.23 -5.92 -5.90
N THR A 689 -15.09 -5.38 -6.26
CA THR A 689 -14.79 -3.93 -6.22
C THR A 689 -15.63 -3.10 -7.21
N ASN A 690 -16.22 -3.74 -8.19
CA ASN A 690 -16.94 -3.13 -9.31
C ASN A 690 -18.45 -3.44 -9.35
N VAL A 691 -19.05 -3.86 -8.24
CA VAL A 691 -20.50 -4.18 -8.18
C VAL A 691 -21.38 -2.95 -8.03
N VAL A 692 -20.80 -1.83 -7.61
CA VAL A 692 -21.52 -0.56 -7.42
C VAL A 692 -20.85 0.50 -8.29
N GLN A 693 -21.53 0.90 -9.36
CA GLN A 693 -21.01 1.84 -10.36
C GLN A 693 -22.14 2.73 -10.89
N GLY A 694 -21.76 3.87 -11.49
CA GLY A 694 -22.72 4.82 -12.06
C GLY A 694 -23.42 5.68 -11.01
N ASP A 695 -24.54 6.31 -11.40
CA ASP A 695 -25.21 7.33 -10.57
C ASP A 695 -26.43 6.80 -9.82
N GLN A 696 -26.79 5.54 -10.05
CA GLN A 696 -27.97 4.93 -9.44
C GLN A 696 -27.65 3.56 -8.86
N LEU A 697 -28.44 3.16 -7.87
CA LEU A 697 -28.24 1.89 -7.16
C LEU A 697 -29.56 1.37 -6.64
N THR A 698 -29.81 0.07 -6.80
CA THR A 698 -30.74 -0.67 -5.95
C THR A 698 -30.02 -1.83 -5.28
N VAL A 699 -30.22 -1.98 -3.98
CA VAL A 699 -29.78 -3.16 -3.21
C VAL A 699 -31.02 -3.83 -2.63
N SER A 700 -31.23 -5.10 -2.97
CA SER A 700 -32.29 -5.93 -2.44
C SER A 700 -31.73 -7.10 -1.67
N MET A 701 -32.29 -7.44 -0.51
CA MET A 701 -31.87 -8.59 0.27
C MET A 701 -32.94 -9.08 1.22
N TRP A 702 -32.96 -10.37 1.51
CA TRP A 702 -33.71 -10.92 2.63
C TRP A 702 -32.79 -10.96 3.88
N VAL A 703 -33.32 -10.47 5.00
CA VAL A 703 -32.57 -10.44 6.27
C VAL A 703 -33.37 -10.93 7.44
N LYS A 704 -32.70 -11.64 8.38
CA LYS A 704 -33.26 -12.00 9.67
C LYS A 704 -32.26 -11.65 10.76
N VAL A 705 -32.49 -10.54 11.45
CA VAL A 705 -31.61 -10.02 12.49
C VAL A 705 -31.80 -10.80 13.78
N ILE A 706 -30.72 -11.31 14.38
CA ILE A 706 -30.75 -11.95 15.69
C ILE A 706 -30.68 -10.91 16.80
N SER A 707 -29.71 -10.01 16.72
CA SER A 707 -29.47 -8.97 17.71
C SER A 707 -29.21 -7.64 17.02
N SER A 708 -30.06 -6.65 17.31
CA SER A 708 -29.93 -5.32 16.72
C SER A 708 -29.01 -4.49 17.59
N LYS A 709 -27.75 -4.35 17.16
CA LYS A 709 -26.78 -3.41 17.74
C LYS A 709 -26.77 -2.12 16.94
N SER A 710 -26.64 -0.97 17.59
CA SER A 710 -26.52 0.31 16.89
C SER A 710 -25.32 0.30 15.96
N TRP A 711 -25.54 0.82 14.75
CA TRP A 711 -24.56 0.93 13.68
C TRP A 711 -24.09 -0.40 13.05
N GLN A 712 -24.78 -1.48 13.31
CA GLN A 712 -24.60 -2.75 12.65
C GLN A 712 -25.05 -2.67 11.19
N ARG A 713 -24.14 -2.90 10.24
CA ARG A 713 -24.39 -2.76 8.81
C ARG A 713 -25.05 -3.98 8.22
N LEU A 714 -26.05 -3.77 7.37
CA LEU A 714 -26.55 -4.78 6.41
C LEU A 714 -25.62 -4.80 5.21
N PHE A 715 -25.38 -3.64 4.62
CA PHE A 715 -24.30 -3.44 3.65
C PHE A 715 -23.57 -2.10 3.92
N ASP A 716 -22.34 -2.00 3.42
CA ASP A 716 -21.54 -0.78 3.45
C ASP A 716 -20.61 -0.79 2.24
N PHE A 717 -20.83 0.11 1.29
CA PHE A 717 -20.11 0.24 0.04
C PHE A 717 -19.36 1.57 0.03
N GLY A 718 -18.04 1.54 -0.09
CA GLY A 718 -17.23 2.75 -0.01
C GLY A 718 -15.76 2.47 -0.28
N HIS A 719 -14.90 3.35 0.18
CA HIS A 719 -13.46 3.14 0.18
C HIS A 719 -12.74 3.67 1.42
N ASP A 720 -13.45 4.43 2.26
CA ASP A 720 -12.96 4.93 3.55
C ASP A 720 -14.13 5.39 4.45
N THR A 721 -13.86 6.13 5.53
CA THR A 721 -14.86 6.65 6.47
C THR A 721 -15.46 7.98 6.06
N ASP A 722 -15.06 8.54 4.92
CA ASP A 722 -15.57 9.79 4.34
C ASP A 722 -16.30 9.59 3.00
N HIS A 723 -16.22 8.37 2.43
CA HIS A 723 -16.83 8.02 1.15
C HIS A 723 -17.53 6.66 1.25
N TYR A 724 -18.83 6.68 1.45
CA TYR A 724 -19.63 5.46 1.64
C TYR A 724 -21.11 5.64 1.35
N VAL A 725 -21.79 4.54 1.04
CA VAL A 725 -23.24 4.35 1.17
C VAL A 725 -23.48 3.10 2.00
N PHE A 726 -24.21 3.22 3.09
CA PHE A 726 -24.50 2.08 3.96
C PHE A 726 -25.97 2.00 4.35
N LEU A 727 -26.44 0.79 4.62
CA LEU A 727 -27.68 0.54 5.33
C LEU A 727 -27.40 -0.08 6.70
N THR A 728 -27.81 0.58 7.77
CA THR A 728 -27.75 0.00 9.12
C THR A 728 -29.10 -0.58 9.53
N SER A 729 -29.06 -1.77 10.15
CA SER A 729 -30.27 -2.38 10.74
C SER A 729 -30.81 -1.58 11.93
N SER A 730 -29.96 -0.75 12.57
CA SER A 730 -30.28 0.01 13.76
C SER A 730 -29.34 1.20 13.92
N ASN A 731 -29.86 2.43 13.81
CA ASN A 731 -29.14 3.64 14.20
C ASN A 731 -29.23 3.87 15.73
N SER A 732 -28.74 5.01 16.24
CA SER A 732 -28.80 5.38 17.66
C SER A 732 -30.23 5.41 18.23
N SER A 733 -31.26 5.59 17.39
CA SER A 733 -32.67 5.58 17.74
C SER A 733 -33.37 4.24 17.49
N SER A 734 -32.59 3.17 17.23
CA SER A 734 -33.09 1.84 16.90
C SER A 734 -33.96 1.80 15.65
N ARG A 735 -33.60 2.55 14.62
CA ARG A 735 -34.28 2.65 13.32
C ARG A 735 -33.36 2.16 12.22
N ILE A 736 -33.97 1.53 11.20
CA ILE A 736 -33.26 1.26 9.96
C ILE A 736 -32.96 2.60 9.27
N SER A 737 -31.72 2.78 8.81
CA SER A 737 -31.25 4.04 8.22
C SER A 737 -30.25 3.82 7.11
N LEU A 738 -30.41 4.59 6.03
CA LEU A 738 -29.43 4.75 4.96
C LEU A 738 -28.57 5.97 5.27
N GLY A 739 -27.26 5.85 5.18
CA GLY A 739 -26.29 6.95 5.25
C GLY A 739 -25.48 7.00 3.97
N VAL A 740 -25.26 8.21 3.45
CA VAL A 740 -24.48 8.46 2.23
C VAL A 740 -23.52 9.62 2.48
N LYS A 741 -22.25 9.45 2.12
CA LYS A 741 -21.21 10.49 2.27
C LYS A 741 -20.21 10.40 1.11
N ALA A 742 -19.80 11.57 0.61
CA ALA A 742 -18.79 11.70 -0.43
C ALA A 742 -17.89 12.93 -0.15
N GLY A 743 -17.07 12.84 0.92
CA GLY A 743 -16.12 13.88 1.33
C GLY A 743 -16.73 15.11 2.04
N GLY A 744 -18.04 15.32 1.92
CA GLY A 744 -18.78 16.43 2.59
C GLY A 744 -19.51 15.95 3.84
N ASP A 745 -20.64 16.61 4.15
CA ASP A 745 -21.51 16.22 5.27
C ASP A 745 -22.25 14.91 4.95
N GLU A 746 -22.44 14.06 5.96
CA GLU A 746 -23.23 12.84 5.80
C GLU A 746 -24.72 13.17 5.56
N GLN A 747 -25.30 12.61 4.52
CA GLN A 747 -26.74 12.68 4.23
C GLN A 747 -27.41 11.41 4.73
N VAL A 748 -28.50 11.52 5.51
CA VAL A 748 -29.13 10.39 6.18
C VAL A 748 -30.62 10.31 5.87
N LEU A 749 -31.08 9.14 5.45
CA LEU A 749 -32.50 8.77 5.38
C LEU A 749 -32.82 7.78 6.50
N ALA A 750 -33.50 8.22 7.54
CA ALA A 750 -33.91 7.38 8.67
C ALA A 750 -35.40 6.99 8.54
N SER A 751 -35.70 5.70 8.64
CA SER A 751 -37.07 5.20 8.72
C SER A 751 -37.68 5.49 10.09
N THR A 752 -39.01 5.54 10.15
CA THR A 752 -39.75 5.50 11.40
C THR A 752 -39.97 4.06 11.90
N THR A 753 -39.70 3.08 11.08
CA THR A 753 -39.94 1.65 11.33
C THR A 753 -38.66 0.98 11.91
N ARG A 754 -38.86 0.03 12.82
CA ARG A 754 -37.81 -0.83 13.35
C ARG A 754 -37.77 -2.14 12.56
N LEU A 755 -36.57 -2.66 12.36
CA LEU A 755 -36.42 -4.00 11.81
C LEU A 755 -36.68 -5.03 12.94
N PRO A 756 -37.67 -5.91 12.79
CA PRO A 756 -38.04 -6.90 13.82
C PRO A 756 -36.94 -7.98 13.92
N SER A 757 -36.62 -8.38 15.15
CA SER A 757 -35.68 -9.48 15.40
C SER A 757 -36.30 -10.83 15.08
N MET A 758 -35.51 -11.81 14.66
CA MET A 758 -35.88 -13.22 14.42
C MET A 758 -37.00 -13.41 13.40
N GLN A 759 -37.23 -12.45 12.53
CA GLN A 759 -38.20 -12.53 11.43
C GLN A 759 -37.51 -12.21 10.12
N TRP A 760 -37.77 -13.00 9.08
CA TRP A 760 -37.35 -12.68 7.74
C TRP A 760 -38.08 -11.43 7.24
N LYS A 761 -37.31 -10.50 6.67
CA LYS A 761 -37.78 -9.27 6.03
C LYS A 761 -37.07 -9.07 4.73
N HIS A 762 -37.80 -8.73 3.70
CA HIS A 762 -37.27 -8.27 2.43
C HIS A 762 -36.98 -6.77 2.55
N ILE A 763 -35.74 -6.39 2.37
CA ILE A 763 -35.28 -5.00 2.46
C ILE A 763 -34.74 -4.57 1.11
N VAL A 764 -35.26 -3.44 0.61
CA VAL A 764 -34.77 -2.83 -0.64
C VAL A 764 -34.42 -1.37 -0.36
N VAL A 765 -33.24 -0.94 -0.87
CA VAL A 765 -32.82 0.46 -0.91
C VAL A 765 -32.69 0.87 -2.36
N THR A 766 -33.29 2.01 -2.73
CA THR A 766 -33.05 2.66 -4.02
C THR A 766 -32.38 4.01 -3.80
N LEU A 767 -31.43 4.33 -4.66
CA LEU A 767 -30.67 5.59 -4.64
C LEU A 767 -30.46 6.07 -6.08
N LYS A 768 -30.77 7.33 -6.34
CA LYS A 768 -30.47 8.04 -7.58
C LYS A 768 -30.22 9.52 -7.25
N PRO A 769 -29.69 10.33 -8.15
CA PRO A 769 -29.48 11.76 -7.88
C PRO A 769 -30.73 12.44 -7.35
N GLY A 770 -30.64 13.03 -6.15
CA GLY A 770 -31.73 13.75 -5.49
C GLY A 770 -32.84 12.90 -4.87
N GLU A 771 -32.79 11.56 -4.95
CA GLU A 771 -33.85 10.72 -4.42
C GLU A 771 -33.34 9.40 -3.83
N ALA A 772 -33.82 9.05 -2.65
CA ALA A 772 -33.56 7.74 -2.04
C ALA A 772 -34.81 7.20 -1.33
N ALA A 773 -34.99 5.88 -1.33
CA ALA A 773 -36.07 5.22 -0.61
C ALA A 773 -35.60 3.92 0.06
N ILE A 774 -36.26 3.59 1.18
CA ILE A 774 -36.11 2.31 1.87
C ILE A 774 -37.47 1.60 1.85
N TYR A 775 -37.48 0.35 1.43
CA TYR A 775 -38.66 -0.51 1.41
C TYR A 775 -38.47 -1.70 2.35
N MET A 776 -39.56 -2.16 2.94
CA MET A 776 -39.66 -3.40 3.71
C MET A 776 -40.87 -4.21 3.29
N ASP A 777 -40.68 -5.46 2.88
CA ASP A 777 -41.74 -6.37 2.41
C ASP A 777 -42.54 -5.76 1.25
N GLY A 778 -41.87 -5.06 0.31
CA GLY A 778 -42.49 -4.41 -0.84
C GLY A 778 -43.12 -3.05 -0.57
N GLU A 779 -43.21 -2.60 0.70
CA GLU A 779 -43.81 -1.32 1.08
C GLU A 779 -42.75 -0.27 1.40
N GLN A 780 -42.92 0.97 0.93
CA GLN A 780 -42.01 2.07 1.21
C GLN A 780 -42.15 2.52 2.68
N ILE A 781 -41.03 2.44 3.44
CA ILE A 781 -40.96 2.82 4.85
C ILE A 781 -40.23 4.12 5.11
N ALA A 782 -39.46 4.60 4.13
CA ALA A 782 -38.78 5.91 4.17
C ALA A 782 -38.50 6.40 2.75
N HIS A 783 -38.53 7.73 2.57
CA HIS A 783 -38.23 8.40 1.32
C HIS A 783 -37.63 9.78 1.56
N SER A 784 -36.75 10.22 0.68
CA SER A 784 -36.17 11.57 0.70
C SER A 784 -35.86 12.03 -0.72
N ASP A 785 -36.17 13.29 -1.00
CA ASP A 785 -35.79 13.99 -2.25
C ASP A 785 -34.56 14.88 -2.05
N ALA A 786 -33.73 14.63 -1.01
CA ALA A 786 -32.63 15.48 -0.62
C ALA A 786 -31.30 14.73 -0.42
N LEU A 787 -31.16 13.53 -1.00
CA LEU A 787 -29.91 12.80 -1.03
C LEU A 787 -29.26 12.99 -2.41
N ASP A 788 -28.25 13.84 -2.48
CA ASP A 788 -27.63 14.25 -3.75
C ASP A 788 -26.41 13.41 -4.13
N TYR A 789 -25.74 12.78 -3.15
CA TYR A 789 -24.58 11.93 -3.44
C TYR A 789 -24.98 10.63 -4.13
N THR A 790 -24.19 10.27 -5.13
CA THR A 790 -24.38 9.07 -5.97
C THR A 790 -23.26 8.06 -5.72
N PRO A 791 -23.41 6.81 -6.15
CA PRO A 791 -22.30 5.86 -6.15
C PRO A 791 -21.07 6.35 -6.94
N GLY A 792 -21.25 7.12 -8.02
CA GLY A 792 -20.18 7.72 -8.81
C GLY A 792 -19.34 8.73 -8.02
N ASP A 793 -19.97 9.50 -7.12
CA ASP A 793 -19.28 10.43 -6.23
C ASP A 793 -18.49 9.71 -5.14
N ILE A 794 -18.99 8.56 -4.68
CA ILE A 794 -18.39 7.74 -3.62
C ILE A 794 -17.21 6.91 -4.14
N LYS A 795 -17.24 6.45 -5.41
CA LYS A 795 -16.29 5.51 -6.01
C LYS A 795 -16.04 4.27 -5.13
N PRO A 796 -17.05 3.46 -4.84
CA PRO A 796 -16.94 2.36 -3.89
C PRO A 796 -16.07 1.24 -4.45
N VAL A 797 -15.06 0.84 -3.69
CA VAL A 797 -14.12 -0.25 -3.98
C VAL A 797 -14.18 -1.33 -2.89
N LEU A 798 -14.39 -0.91 -1.64
CA LEU A 798 -14.53 -1.78 -0.48
C LEU A 798 -16.02 -2.02 -0.22
N ASN A 799 -16.57 -3.09 -0.78
CA ASN A 799 -18.00 -3.40 -0.74
C ASN A 799 -18.27 -4.56 0.22
N TYR A 800 -19.01 -4.32 1.28
CA TYR A 800 -19.22 -5.29 2.35
C TYR A 800 -20.69 -5.61 2.61
N LEU A 801 -20.99 -6.88 2.90
CA LEU A 801 -22.20 -7.31 3.58
C LEU A 801 -21.82 -7.67 5.04
N GLY A 802 -22.52 -7.09 6.00
CA GLY A 802 -22.34 -7.41 7.41
C GLY A 802 -21.20 -6.70 8.13
N ARG A 803 -20.49 -5.77 7.47
CA ARG A 803 -19.37 -5.02 8.02
C ARG A 803 -19.45 -3.53 7.67
N SER A 804 -18.92 -2.65 8.54
CA SER A 804 -18.76 -1.20 8.34
C SER A 804 -17.39 -0.82 7.82
N GLN A 805 -17.27 0.32 7.11
CA GLN A 805 -15.99 1.02 6.87
C GLN A 805 -15.37 1.48 8.20
N PHE A 806 -16.19 1.81 9.20
CA PHE A 806 -15.71 2.21 10.52
C PHE A 806 -15.27 1.01 11.35
N ASN A 807 -14.03 1.00 11.80
CA ASN A 807 -13.47 -0.10 12.58
C ASN A 807 -14.14 -0.31 13.93
N ALA A 808 -14.69 0.75 14.54
CA ALA A 808 -15.37 0.69 15.82
C ALA A 808 -16.79 0.11 15.76
N ASP A 809 -17.42 0.07 14.57
CA ASP A 809 -18.79 -0.41 14.42
C ASP A 809 -18.89 -1.93 14.56
N PRO A 810 -19.99 -2.44 15.16
CA PRO A 810 -20.18 -3.87 15.35
C PRO A 810 -20.48 -4.58 14.02
N TYR A 811 -20.00 -5.81 13.90
CA TYR A 811 -20.37 -6.70 12.80
C TYR A 811 -21.84 -7.12 12.89
N PHE A 812 -22.44 -7.41 11.75
CA PHE A 812 -23.78 -7.95 11.66
C PHE A 812 -23.89 -9.33 12.34
N THR A 813 -24.99 -9.58 13.01
CA THR A 813 -25.32 -10.88 13.58
C THR A 813 -26.74 -11.26 13.17
N GLY A 814 -26.86 -12.26 12.31
CA GLY A 814 -28.13 -12.67 11.73
C GLY A 814 -27.94 -13.47 10.45
N TYR A 815 -28.96 -13.51 9.65
CA TYR A 815 -28.98 -14.25 8.38
C TYR A 815 -29.25 -13.30 7.23
N MET A 816 -28.61 -13.55 6.08
CA MET A 816 -28.87 -12.88 4.81
C MET A 816 -29.13 -13.93 3.73
N ASP A 817 -29.99 -13.57 2.79
CA ASP A 817 -30.44 -14.45 1.72
C ASP A 817 -30.83 -13.62 0.49
N ASP A 818 -30.70 -14.17 -0.70
CA ASP A 818 -31.13 -13.59 -1.98
C ASP A 818 -30.72 -12.10 -2.16
N VAL A 819 -29.40 -11.84 -2.16
CA VAL A 819 -28.86 -10.49 -2.31
C VAL A 819 -28.74 -10.14 -3.78
N ARG A 820 -29.31 -9.01 -4.19
CA ARG A 820 -29.30 -8.52 -5.57
C ARG A 820 -28.84 -7.06 -5.63
N ILE A 821 -28.05 -6.72 -6.61
CA ILE A 821 -27.61 -5.34 -6.90
C ILE A 821 -28.00 -4.99 -8.33
N TYR A 822 -28.65 -3.83 -8.49
CA TYR A 822 -29.01 -3.25 -9.79
C TYR A 822 -28.31 -1.91 -9.97
N ASN A 823 -27.93 -1.57 -11.21
CA ASN A 823 -27.27 -0.30 -11.57
C ASN A 823 -28.29 0.85 -11.81
N TYR A 824 -29.53 0.66 -11.41
CA TYR A 824 -30.61 1.67 -11.50
C TYR A 824 -31.51 1.63 -10.28
N ALA A 825 -32.25 2.72 -10.04
CA ALA A 825 -33.22 2.78 -8.98
C ALA A 825 -34.52 2.11 -9.46
N LEU A 826 -34.90 0.97 -8.85
CA LEU A 826 -36.19 0.30 -9.09
C LEU A 826 -37.35 1.22 -8.71
N SER A 827 -38.41 1.19 -9.51
CA SER A 827 -39.65 1.87 -9.13
C SER A 827 -40.37 1.13 -7.96
N ALA A 828 -41.25 1.83 -7.25
CA ALA A 828 -42.02 1.22 -6.18
C ALA A 828 -42.82 0.00 -6.64
N SER A 829 -43.32 0.00 -7.90
CA SER A 829 -44.00 -1.15 -8.50
C SER A 829 -43.08 -2.34 -8.75
N ASP A 830 -41.83 -2.05 -9.18
CA ASP A 830 -40.82 -3.11 -9.42
C ASP A 830 -40.37 -3.72 -8.09
N VAL A 831 -40.18 -2.90 -7.04
CA VAL A 831 -39.87 -3.38 -5.69
C VAL A 831 -40.99 -4.27 -5.14
N ALA A 832 -42.24 -3.90 -5.34
CA ALA A 832 -43.38 -4.73 -4.93
C ALA A 832 -43.43 -6.05 -5.72
N ALA A 833 -43.16 -6.00 -7.03
CA ALA A 833 -43.12 -7.20 -7.88
C ALA A 833 -41.94 -8.12 -7.45
N LEU A 834 -40.79 -7.55 -7.14
CA LEU A 834 -39.61 -8.27 -6.66
C LEU A 834 -39.88 -8.96 -5.31
N TYR A 835 -40.61 -8.31 -4.39
CA TYR A 835 -41.03 -8.94 -3.15
C TYR A 835 -41.96 -10.12 -3.41
N ASP A 836 -42.97 -9.97 -4.30
CA ASP A 836 -43.87 -11.04 -4.65
C ASP A 836 -43.13 -12.23 -5.28
N GLU A 837 -42.16 -11.98 -6.17
CA GLU A 837 -41.33 -13.00 -6.80
C GLU A 837 -40.50 -13.77 -5.76
N THR A 838 -39.87 -13.06 -4.85
CA THR A 838 -38.88 -13.65 -3.90
C THR A 838 -39.55 -14.17 -2.63
N SER A 839 -40.78 -13.79 -2.29
CA SER A 839 -41.48 -14.21 -1.07
C SER A 839 -41.89 -15.69 -1.05
N GLY A 840 -41.85 -16.35 -2.20
CA GLY A 840 -42.33 -17.72 -2.36
C GLY A 840 -43.88 -17.81 -2.24
N VAL A 841 -44.59 -16.71 -2.21
CA VAL A 841 -46.03 -16.66 -2.23
C VAL A 841 -46.50 -16.61 -3.69
N GLU A 842 -46.94 -17.74 -4.23
CA GLU A 842 -47.63 -17.71 -5.53
C GLU A 842 -48.84 -16.77 -5.45
N ARG A 843 -48.74 -15.60 -6.11
CA ARG A 843 -49.94 -14.80 -6.39
C ARG A 843 -50.78 -15.56 -7.38
N ILE A 844 -51.86 -16.10 -6.91
CA ILE A 844 -52.92 -16.56 -7.82
C ILE A 844 -53.53 -15.29 -8.44
N GLU A 845 -53.11 -14.94 -9.64
CA GLU A 845 -53.79 -13.90 -10.41
C GLU A 845 -55.29 -14.32 -10.54
N ALA A 846 -56.13 -13.53 -9.91
CA ALA A 846 -57.55 -13.75 -10.05
C ALA A 846 -57.91 -13.49 -11.51
N ASP A 847 -58.20 -14.54 -12.25
CA ASP A 847 -58.72 -14.45 -13.61
C ASP A 847 -59.95 -13.52 -13.59
N SER A 848 -59.85 -12.34 -14.15
CA SER A 848 -60.87 -11.26 -14.12
C SER A 848 -62.16 -11.63 -14.82
N LYS A 849 -62.33 -12.88 -15.25
CA LYS A 849 -63.48 -13.43 -15.93
C LYS A 849 -64.13 -14.60 -15.21
N ALA A 850 -63.65 -15.05 -14.05
CA ALA A 850 -64.32 -16.11 -13.30
C ALA A 850 -65.34 -15.53 -12.30
N PRO A 851 -66.46 -16.13 -12.10
CA PRO A 851 -67.47 -15.71 -11.09
C PRO A 851 -66.83 -15.82 -9.70
N ASP A 852 -67.16 -14.90 -8.81
CA ASP A 852 -66.61 -14.72 -7.44
C ASP A 852 -66.14 -16.00 -6.79
N ALA A 853 -64.86 -16.31 -6.92
CA ALA A 853 -64.27 -17.49 -6.29
C ALA A 853 -64.08 -17.21 -4.79
N VAL A 854 -64.71 -18.00 -3.99
CA VAL A 854 -64.68 -17.91 -2.53
C VAL A 854 -63.76 -19.01 -1.96
N TYR A 855 -62.83 -18.62 -1.08
CA TYR A 855 -61.95 -19.57 -0.38
C TYR A 855 -62.08 -19.37 1.13
N SER A 856 -61.90 -20.43 1.88
CA SER A 856 -61.67 -20.38 3.34
C SER A 856 -60.22 -19.90 3.63
N LEU A 857 -59.95 -19.49 4.85
CA LEU A 857 -58.61 -19.01 5.26
C LEU A 857 -57.50 -20.06 5.14
N ASP A 858 -57.86 -21.35 5.08
CA ASP A 858 -56.95 -22.50 4.83
C ASP A 858 -56.82 -22.80 3.30
N GLY A 859 -57.27 -21.89 2.44
CA GLY A 859 -57.09 -21.96 0.99
C GLY A 859 -58.02 -22.91 0.25
N LYS A 860 -59.04 -23.51 0.91
CA LYS A 860 -60.03 -24.40 0.24
C LYS A 860 -61.10 -23.61 -0.45
N ARG A 861 -61.34 -23.89 -1.72
CA ARG A 861 -62.42 -23.29 -2.48
C ARG A 861 -63.83 -23.68 -1.92
N GLN A 862 -64.73 -22.71 -1.81
CA GLN A 862 -66.02 -22.81 -1.28
C GLN A 862 -67.08 -22.44 -2.36
N GLU A 863 -68.23 -23.05 -2.38
CA GLU A 863 -69.30 -22.72 -3.33
C GLU A 863 -70.03 -21.40 -3.00
N GLN A 864 -69.99 -21.00 -1.72
CA GLN A 864 -70.55 -19.73 -1.24
C GLN A 864 -69.74 -19.22 0.01
N PRO A 865 -69.82 -17.89 0.27
CA PRO A 865 -69.21 -17.35 1.48
C PRO A 865 -69.84 -17.90 2.75
N ARG A 866 -69.09 -18.30 3.72
CA ARG A 866 -69.54 -18.74 5.04
C ARG A 866 -69.41 -17.62 6.06
N LYS A 867 -70.18 -17.66 7.15
CA LYS A 867 -70.05 -16.75 8.27
C LYS A 867 -68.62 -16.79 8.83
N GLY A 868 -68.01 -15.64 8.97
CA GLY A 868 -66.64 -15.45 9.39
C GLY A 868 -65.73 -14.87 8.28
N LEU A 869 -64.44 -15.06 8.37
CA LEU A 869 -63.47 -14.55 7.37
C LEU A 869 -63.40 -15.51 6.17
N ASN A 870 -63.56 -14.96 4.98
CA ASN A 870 -63.43 -15.65 3.70
C ASN A 870 -62.48 -14.85 2.80
N ILE A 871 -61.81 -15.52 1.89
CA ILE A 871 -61.05 -14.87 0.82
C ILE A 871 -61.97 -14.83 -0.40
N ILE A 872 -62.36 -13.62 -0.81
CA ILE A 872 -63.25 -13.40 -1.98
C ILE A 872 -62.46 -12.48 -2.94
N ASN A 873 -62.18 -12.97 -4.11
CA ASN A 873 -61.40 -12.27 -5.15
C ASN A 873 -60.03 -11.78 -4.58
N GLY A 874 -59.32 -12.69 -3.90
CA GLY A 874 -57.98 -12.41 -3.33
C GLY A 874 -57.97 -11.47 -2.11
N LYS A 875 -59.14 -11.03 -1.58
CA LYS A 875 -59.21 -10.14 -0.39
C LYS A 875 -59.93 -10.85 0.76
N VAL A 876 -59.43 -10.75 1.96
CA VAL A 876 -60.05 -11.25 3.16
C VAL A 876 -61.26 -10.37 3.48
N ARG A 877 -62.45 -10.98 3.51
CA ARG A 877 -63.74 -10.32 3.86
C ARG A 877 -64.45 -11.04 5.01
N ALA A 878 -64.91 -10.24 5.95
CA ALA A 878 -65.76 -10.73 7.03
C ALA A 878 -67.20 -10.78 6.55
N ILE A 879 -67.85 -11.95 6.62
CA ILE A 879 -69.25 -12.13 6.30
C ILE A 879 -70.05 -12.27 7.60
N SER A 880 -71.03 -11.33 7.83
CA SER A 880 -71.95 -11.35 8.97
C SER A 880 -73.13 -12.24 8.66
N SER A 881 -73.86 -12.56 9.68
CA SER A 881 -75.08 -13.49 9.53
C SER A 881 -76.17 -13.00 8.64
N GLU A 882 -76.17 -11.75 8.17
CA GLU A 882 -77.28 -11.19 7.29
C GLU A 882 -76.93 -11.22 5.80
N SER A 883 -75.72 -11.53 5.39
CA SER A 883 -75.27 -11.54 3.97
C SER A 883 -75.07 -12.93 3.39
N ALA A 884 -75.47 -13.97 4.09
CA ALA A 884 -75.35 -15.37 3.64
C ALA A 884 -76.65 -15.97 3.08
N ARG A 885 -77.51 -15.16 2.43
CA ARG A 885 -78.72 -15.65 1.65
C ARG A 885 -78.55 -15.25 0.20
#